data_6519c7c94b574af8c65f3b3da5ff7a6f
#
_entry.id   6519c7c94b574af8c65f3b3da5ff7a6f
#
_cell.length_a   1.000
_cell.length_b   1.000
_cell.length_c   1.000
_cell.angle_alpha   90.00
_cell.angle_beta   90.00
_cell.angle_gamma   90.00
#
_symmetry.space_group_name_H-M   'P 1'
#
loop_
_entity.id
_entity.type
_entity.pdbx_description
1 polymer ?
#
loop_
_entity_poly.entity_id
_entity_poly.type
_entity_poly.pdbx_seq_one_letter_code
_entity_poly.pdbx_strand_id
1 'polypeptide(L)'
;MYQHYIDQWKMYEKQYGPHTCLFLLVGKFYELYDILSKETGEGQTNVRHAVETLGITLTTKKADGPNKEDCLFAGFPEQSLQKFAALMTRDGWTVVVCNQQKNEKGAVTGRPVARIFSPGTHIEAAGAEAPLLAGVWIEERLGSAPIYAATSLDLTTGEIVSYEGIAQGQSDIWSSDNLVHFFQIHPPRETVVWWRGAAIACPTEATLRRRLGLIKGALHIEIANEKQEGAMENATVRKSFLERIFSTKLCLLPIMEQLQLRGHQLTERVLVSLLRFAEDHLPSAIQNLHNHTIWSPEKAVYMGNNTLLQLNYISTGTEQSVLSLFQRSLNSLGKRGLRDRLLSPSSDPDEIKQRLNEVEFAHTIDTDLLKRIESYLRLIHDIARLHRKIVMYTIDATDILALDQSYGSIEVLDTLLNDTLLGLTDEKRKQLKEYRTLFGKSFDIEKAKQAVGNEDISFLPCDKAPKTAEIEQKLANVKAQLETYRRTLQTWANFPDDALRIESQETMSYFFTGTKALLTTFKSLLDKTPADKHPFPDIVVTMKKATRSSITFPALENIHYQILGLRNNLRFAIQNELPIVCNETQHVAWSSMEQWVAHVDVTFTLARVAKERGYKKPEIYWNTQNEASGFEAQGLRHPLLESVQTRIEYVKHDVSLGFNDTDDEGWLLYGMNASGKSSLMKAIGISVLLAQAGSFVPVTSFKLCPFKSILTRILNQDNLWAGLSSFAVEIAELRDIFQRSNERSLVLGDELCSGTESISATSLVAAGIHYLHKQSARYVFATHLHGLHSIPEIQSLEKLGTWHLRVHYDAVADTLVYDRTLHKGPGRTLYGLEVARAMHMPHDILKLAHSYRKQLLGEVGHSEAESSSWNTNVYRKDCEVCQKAIVRDLEVHHIKPRAEAKMEGTTSTMNDIRNLIVVCQECHDKHHAGDLEITPQKQTSSGPQRIVVETPKTMVVKLKKKKWSDEETAAIESYLREYPHLAISRLVYDLKQTEGITISESMLRKMRLELSPSS
;
A
#
# COMPACT_ATOMS: atom_id res chain seq x y z
N MET A 1 -45.45 4.12 8.92
CA MET A 1 -44.07 4.66 8.79
C MET A 1 -43.08 3.55 8.43
N TYR A 2 -43.04 2.41 9.14
CA TYR A 2 -42.15 1.30 8.87
C TYR A 2 -42.23 0.76 7.42
N GLN A 3 -43.45 0.41 6.98
CA GLN A 3 -43.61 -0.09 5.60
C GLN A 3 -43.23 0.93 4.56
N HIS A 4 -43.52 2.20 4.77
CA HIS A 4 -43.11 3.28 3.87
C HIS A 4 -41.57 3.42 3.78
N TYR A 5 -40.87 3.23 4.93
CA TYR A 5 -39.41 3.19 4.96
C TYR A 5 -38.85 2.01 4.16
N ILE A 6 -39.41 0.81 4.36
CA ILE A 6 -39.00 -0.40 3.65
C ILE A 6 -39.23 -0.28 2.14
N ASP A 7 -40.36 0.27 1.73
CA ASP A 7 -40.70 0.45 0.31
C ASP A 7 -39.75 1.46 -0.35
N GLN A 8 -39.45 2.56 0.33
CA GLN A 8 -38.46 3.53 -0.14
C GLN A 8 -37.04 2.91 -0.17
N TRP A 9 -36.67 2.20 0.88
CA TRP A 9 -35.36 1.55 0.94
C TRP A 9 -35.17 0.55 -0.21
N LYS A 10 -36.14 -0.31 -0.47
CA LYS A 10 -36.10 -1.26 -1.61
C LYS A 10 -35.96 -0.57 -2.97
N MET A 11 -36.58 0.59 -3.13
CA MET A 11 -36.44 1.39 -4.34
C MET A 11 -35.01 1.88 -4.54
N TYR A 12 -34.40 2.40 -3.48
CA TYR A 12 -33.02 2.91 -3.51
C TYR A 12 -31.99 1.78 -3.53
N GLU A 13 -32.22 0.66 -2.83
CA GLU A 13 -31.39 -0.53 -2.92
C GLU A 13 -31.30 -1.06 -4.36
N LYS A 14 -32.41 -1.10 -5.06
CA LYS A 14 -32.45 -1.48 -6.49
C LYS A 14 -31.64 -0.51 -7.37
N GLN A 15 -31.57 0.76 -6.99
CA GLN A 15 -30.89 1.81 -7.76
C GLN A 15 -29.39 1.85 -7.45
N TYR A 16 -29.00 1.73 -6.17
CA TYR A 16 -27.63 1.95 -5.69
C TYR A 16 -26.94 0.68 -5.15
N GLY A 17 -27.63 -0.44 -5.16
CA GLY A 17 -27.09 -1.73 -4.73
C GLY A 17 -27.28 -2.05 -3.24
N PRO A 18 -26.81 -3.23 -2.79
CA PRO A 18 -27.10 -3.77 -1.46
C PRO A 18 -26.51 -2.97 -0.30
N HIS A 19 -25.47 -2.16 -0.53
CA HIS A 19 -24.88 -1.27 0.47
C HIS A 19 -25.56 0.11 0.49
N THR A 20 -26.87 0.15 0.38
CA THR A 20 -27.67 1.38 0.44
C THR A 20 -28.33 1.53 1.82
N CYS A 21 -28.17 2.68 2.45
CA CYS A 21 -28.78 3.02 3.73
C CYS A 21 -29.69 4.25 3.56
N LEU A 22 -30.88 4.20 4.18
CA LEU A 22 -31.83 5.31 4.15
C LEU A 22 -31.86 6.01 5.51
N PHE A 23 -31.55 7.30 5.56
CA PHE A 23 -31.72 8.16 6.72
C PHE A 23 -33.00 8.99 6.57
N LEU A 24 -34.02 8.68 7.37
CA LEU A 24 -35.32 9.31 7.30
C LEU A 24 -35.51 10.32 8.44
N LEU A 25 -35.63 11.61 8.13
CA LEU A 25 -35.84 12.63 9.16
C LEU A 25 -37.23 12.52 9.78
N VAL A 26 -37.26 12.34 11.11
CA VAL A 26 -38.47 12.29 11.92
C VAL A 26 -38.29 13.21 13.14
N GLY A 27 -38.98 14.36 13.13
CA GLY A 27 -38.77 15.38 14.17
C GLY A 27 -37.40 16.03 14.07
N LYS A 28 -36.49 15.72 15.01
CA LYS A 28 -35.10 16.18 15.08
C LYS A 28 -34.08 15.03 14.99
N PHE A 29 -34.52 13.85 14.56
CA PHE A 29 -33.69 12.64 14.50
C PHE A 29 -33.76 12.04 13.10
N TYR A 30 -32.64 11.54 12.62
CA TYR A 30 -32.61 10.60 11.51
C TYR A 30 -32.83 9.21 12.05
N GLU A 31 -33.81 8.52 11.53
CA GLU A 31 -34.28 7.23 12.00
C GLU A 31 -34.12 6.17 10.91
N LEU A 32 -33.78 4.95 11.32
CA LEU A 32 -33.67 3.75 10.52
C LEU A 32 -34.66 2.72 11.06
N TYR A 33 -35.29 1.98 10.14
CA TYR A 33 -36.35 1.04 10.53
C TYR A 33 -36.20 -0.30 9.81
N ASP A 34 -36.57 -1.37 10.48
CA ASP A 34 -36.71 -2.70 9.91
C ASP A 34 -37.86 -3.46 10.54
N ILE A 35 -38.36 -4.47 9.83
CA ILE A 35 -39.41 -5.38 10.32
C ILE A 35 -38.85 -6.80 10.25
N LEU A 36 -38.89 -7.50 11.39
CA LEU A 36 -38.42 -8.89 11.45
C LEU A 36 -39.51 -9.85 10.89
N SER A 37 -39.10 -10.76 10.04
CA SER A 37 -39.95 -11.87 9.60
C SER A 37 -40.20 -12.81 10.76
N LYS A 38 -41.46 -13.19 10.98
CA LYS A 38 -41.85 -14.13 12.02
C LYS A 38 -41.36 -15.56 11.77
N GLU A 39 -41.10 -15.90 10.51
CA GLU A 39 -40.71 -17.24 10.10
C GLU A 39 -39.20 -17.44 10.17
N THR A 40 -38.42 -16.44 9.72
CA THR A 40 -36.96 -16.55 9.60
C THR A 40 -36.20 -15.77 10.68
N GLY A 41 -36.84 -14.80 11.36
CA GLY A 41 -36.18 -13.87 12.27
C GLY A 41 -35.25 -12.87 11.57
N GLU A 42 -35.21 -12.88 10.24
CA GLU A 42 -34.41 -11.97 9.43
C GLU A 42 -35.15 -10.66 9.19
N GLY A 43 -34.39 -9.57 9.06
CA GLY A 43 -34.91 -8.26 8.69
C GLY A 43 -35.19 -8.15 7.20
N GLN A 44 -36.11 -7.26 6.83
CA GLN A 44 -36.39 -6.94 5.42
C GLN A 44 -35.44 -5.92 4.81
N THR A 45 -34.63 -5.29 5.65
CA THR A 45 -33.65 -4.27 5.26
C THR A 45 -32.25 -4.61 5.83
N ASN A 46 -31.25 -3.86 5.43
CA ASN A 46 -29.87 -4.01 5.94
C ASN A 46 -29.57 -3.17 7.20
N VAL A 47 -30.58 -2.72 7.91
CA VAL A 47 -30.43 -1.81 9.08
C VAL A 47 -29.54 -2.39 10.17
N ARG A 48 -29.53 -3.71 10.42
CA ARG A 48 -28.62 -4.33 11.39
C ARG A 48 -27.18 -4.07 11.05
N HIS A 49 -26.78 -4.32 9.81
CA HIS A 49 -25.42 -4.10 9.32
C HIS A 49 -25.06 -2.59 9.29
N ALA A 50 -26.02 -1.73 8.87
CA ALA A 50 -25.83 -0.29 8.92
C ALA A 50 -25.59 0.23 10.34
N VAL A 51 -26.32 -0.28 11.33
CA VAL A 51 -26.19 0.10 12.76
C VAL A 51 -24.86 -0.34 13.36
N GLU A 52 -24.34 -1.51 12.96
CA GLU A 52 -22.99 -1.97 13.34
C GLU A 52 -21.92 -0.99 12.83
N THR A 53 -22.00 -0.60 11.56
CA THR A 53 -21.10 0.41 10.96
C THR A 53 -21.21 1.77 11.67
N LEU A 54 -22.43 2.19 12.00
CA LEU A 54 -22.69 3.46 12.68
C LEU A 54 -22.27 3.46 14.16
N GLY A 55 -22.15 2.29 14.78
CA GLY A 55 -21.84 2.16 16.21
C GLY A 55 -22.92 2.73 17.12
N ILE A 56 -24.21 2.68 16.70
CA ILE A 56 -25.35 3.17 17.46
C ILE A 56 -26.18 2.01 18.01
N THR A 57 -27.04 2.29 19.00
CA THR A 57 -27.85 1.26 19.65
C THR A 57 -29.04 0.91 18.78
N LEU A 58 -29.22 -0.38 18.50
CA LEU A 58 -30.41 -0.93 17.87
C LEU A 58 -31.41 -1.34 18.97
N THR A 59 -32.64 -0.84 18.86
CA THR A 59 -33.72 -1.14 19.82
C THR A 59 -34.90 -1.80 19.11
N THR A 60 -35.65 -2.59 19.86
CA THR A 60 -36.92 -3.14 19.38
C THR A 60 -38.07 -2.27 19.87
N LYS A 61 -38.96 -1.87 18.95
CA LYS A 61 -40.16 -1.08 19.26
C LYS A 61 -41.36 -1.84 18.78
N LYS A 62 -42.32 -2.09 19.66
CA LYS A 62 -43.61 -2.70 19.26
C LYS A 62 -44.36 -1.74 18.34
N ALA A 63 -44.72 -2.20 17.15
CA ALA A 63 -45.54 -1.43 16.23
C ALA A 63 -46.97 -1.31 16.76
N ASP A 64 -47.54 -0.12 16.74
CA ASP A 64 -48.97 0.09 17.01
C ASP A 64 -49.78 -0.39 15.82
N GLY A 65 -50.48 -1.51 15.92
CA GLY A 65 -51.32 -2.06 14.89
C GLY A 65 -51.73 -3.52 15.13
N PRO A 66 -52.64 -4.09 14.31
CA PRO A 66 -53.12 -5.45 14.49
C PRO A 66 -52.10 -6.54 14.26
N ASN A 67 -50.98 -6.22 13.59
CA ASN A 67 -49.82 -7.10 13.41
C ASN A 67 -48.73 -6.66 14.38
N LYS A 68 -48.66 -7.34 15.51
CA LYS A 68 -47.57 -7.14 16.53
C LYS A 68 -46.26 -7.75 16.04
N GLU A 69 -45.68 -7.18 14.97
CA GLU A 69 -44.35 -7.55 14.48
C GLU A 69 -43.30 -6.80 15.30
N ASP A 70 -42.23 -7.46 15.68
CA ASP A 70 -41.10 -6.80 16.33
C ASP A 70 -40.37 -5.94 15.29
N CYS A 71 -40.47 -4.62 15.44
CA CYS A 71 -39.83 -3.66 14.60
C CYS A 71 -38.48 -3.26 15.18
N LEU A 72 -37.42 -3.30 14.39
CA LEU A 72 -36.12 -2.75 14.74
C LEU A 72 -36.09 -1.25 14.46
N PHE A 73 -35.47 -0.53 15.36
CA PHE A 73 -35.35 0.93 15.31
C PHE A 73 -33.97 1.39 15.79
N ALA A 74 -33.39 2.29 15.05
CA ALA A 74 -32.20 3.03 15.47
C ALA A 74 -32.29 4.48 14.99
N GLY A 75 -31.59 5.41 15.62
CA GLY A 75 -31.60 6.80 15.19
C GLY A 75 -30.56 7.64 15.90
N PHE A 76 -30.29 8.81 15.32
CA PHE A 76 -29.31 9.77 15.80
C PHE A 76 -29.81 11.21 15.55
N PRO A 77 -29.34 12.22 16.33
CA PRO A 77 -29.73 13.61 16.17
C PRO A 77 -29.35 14.19 14.79
N GLU A 78 -30.21 15.07 14.25
CA GLU A 78 -30.01 15.75 12.97
C GLU A 78 -28.61 16.42 12.84
N GLN A 79 -28.11 17.02 13.91
CA GLN A 79 -26.80 17.66 13.97
C GLN A 79 -25.63 16.70 13.72
N SER A 80 -25.83 15.40 13.88
CA SER A 80 -24.80 14.39 13.68
C SER A 80 -24.80 13.78 12.26
N LEU A 81 -25.61 14.28 11.34
CA LEU A 81 -25.75 13.74 9.97
C LEU A 81 -24.40 13.60 9.27
N GLN A 82 -23.59 14.67 9.24
CA GLN A 82 -22.32 14.66 8.52
C GLN A 82 -21.35 13.62 9.09
N LYS A 83 -21.27 13.51 10.41
CA LYS A 83 -20.44 12.50 11.08
C LYS A 83 -20.81 11.07 10.69
N PHE A 84 -22.10 10.74 10.72
CA PHE A 84 -22.57 9.40 10.44
C PHE A 84 -22.57 9.08 8.93
N ALA A 85 -22.91 10.05 8.09
CA ALA A 85 -22.76 9.89 6.65
C ALA A 85 -21.28 9.64 6.25
N ALA A 86 -20.33 10.34 6.88
CA ALA A 86 -18.91 10.14 6.64
C ALA A 86 -18.41 8.75 7.07
N LEU A 87 -18.92 8.21 8.18
CA LEU A 87 -18.62 6.84 8.59
C LEU A 87 -19.12 5.83 7.56
N MET A 88 -20.37 5.94 7.15
CA MET A 88 -20.98 5.03 6.18
C MET A 88 -20.30 5.07 4.83
N THR A 89 -20.08 6.25 4.27
CA THR A 89 -19.43 6.37 2.95
C THR A 89 -17.98 5.91 2.95
N ARG A 90 -17.27 6.05 4.07
CA ARG A 90 -15.91 5.49 4.21
C ARG A 90 -15.90 3.97 4.11
N ASP A 91 -16.94 3.31 4.61
CA ASP A 91 -17.10 1.86 4.57
C ASP A 91 -17.83 1.36 3.31
N GLY A 92 -17.99 2.22 2.30
CA GLY A 92 -18.54 1.84 0.99
C GLY A 92 -20.05 1.91 0.87
N TRP A 93 -20.75 2.54 1.83
CA TRP A 93 -22.21 2.68 1.80
C TRP A 93 -22.65 3.91 1.00
N THR A 94 -23.76 3.77 0.27
CA THR A 94 -24.52 4.91 -0.27
C THR A 94 -25.63 5.27 0.72
N VAL A 95 -25.68 6.53 1.15
CA VAL A 95 -26.63 7.04 2.13
C VAL A 95 -27.62 7.98 1.46
N VAL A 96 -28.88 7.60 1.43
CA VAL A 96 -29.98 8.43 0.92
C VAL A 96 -30.62 9.15 2.11
N VAL A 97 -30.62 10.48 2.06
CA VAL A 97 -31.17 11.34 3.12
C VAL A 97 -32.51 11.91 2.68
N CYS A 98 -33.56 11.61 3.41
CA CYS A 98 -34.89 12.11 3.18
C CYS A 98 -35.33 13.08 4.28
N ASN A 99 -35.62 14.34 3.93
CA ASN A 99 -36.02 15.38 4.86
C ASN A 99 -37.56 15.61 4.85
N GLN A 100 -38.08 16.09 5.98
CA GLN A 100 -39.50 16.44 6.12
C GLN A 100 -39.83 17.70 5.35
N GLN A 101 -40.79 17.62 4.43
CA GLN A 101 -41.42 18.78 3.83
C GLN A 101 -42.70 19.12 4.66
N LYS A 102 -42.77 20.37 5.12
CA LYS A 102 -43.89 20.83 5.95
C LYS A 102 -44.69 21.90 5.18
N ASN A 103 -46.01 21.89 5.35
CA ASN A 103 -46.86 22.97 4.86
C ASN A 103 -46.85 24.20 5.80
N GLU A 104 -47.50 25.29 5.40
CA GLU A 104 -47.55 26.51 6.21
C GLU A 104 -48.12 26.35 7.63
N LYS A 105 -48.89 25.29 7.86
CA LYS A 105 -49.44 24.91 9.17
C LYS A 105 -48.54 23.96 9.98
N GLY A 106 -47.33 23.65 9.50
CA GLY A 106 -46.35 22.80 10.16
C GLY A 106 -46.59 21.28 10.02
N ALA A 107 -47.62 20.87 9.26
CA ALA A 107 -47.89 19.45 9.01
C ALA A 107 -46.96 18.90 7.90
N VAL A 108 -46.44 17.67 8.14
CA VAL A 108 -45.57 16.97 7.17
C VAL A 108 -46.37 16.53 5.97
N THR A 109 -46.05 17.07 4.79
CA THR A 109 -46.70 16.74 3.50
C THR A 109 -45.96 15.68 2.71
N GLY A 110 -44.64 15.49 2.95
CA GLY A 110 -43.84 14.50 2.27
C GLY A 110 -42.44 14.38 2.88
N ARG A 111 -41.66 13.42 2.36
CA ARG A 111 -40.24 13.24 2.70
C ARG A 111 -39.44 13.02 1.41
N PRO A 112 -39.20 14.10 0.64
CA PRO A 112 -38.39 14.01 -0.56
C PRO A 112 -36.92 13.73 -0.19
N VAL A 113 -36.17 13.18 -1.17
CA VAL A 113 -34.68 13.09 -1.06
C VAL A 113 -34.13 14.50 -0.97
N ALA A 114 -33.40 14.76 0.06
CA ALA A 114 -32.70 16.02 0.27
C ALA A 114 -31.27 15.94 -0.26
N ARG A 115 -30.61 14.81 -0.09
CA ARG A 115 -29.22 14.59 -0.49
C ARG A 115 -28.89 13.09 -0.55
N ILE A 116 -27.95 12.73 -1.43
CA ILE A 116 -27.36 11.39 -1.52
C ILE A 116 -25.88 11.53 -1.26
N PHE A 117 -25.36 10.75 -0.31
CA PHE A 117 -23.95 10.62 -0.04
C PHE A 117 -23.49 9.27 -0.53
N SER A 118 -22.49 9.22 -1.41
CA SER A 118 -21.85 7.98 -1.84
C SER A 118 -20.33 8.06 -1.62
N PRO A 119 -19.60 6.93 -1.66
CA PRO A 119 -18.17 6.91 -1.43
C PRO A 119 -17.34 7.84 -2.33
N GLY A 120 -17.78 8.05 -3.58
CA GLY A 120 -17.14 8.92 -4.55
C GLY A 120 -17.65 10.35 -4.59
N THR A 121 -18.86 10.63 -4.03
CA THR A 121 -19.50 11.96 -4.10
C THR A 121 -19.53 12.72 -2.76
N HIS A 122 -19.12 12.09 -1.66
CA HIS A 122 -19.09 12.72 -0.35
C HIS A 122 -17.84 13.56 -0.13
N ILE A 123 -17.88 14.82 -0.55
CA ILE A 123 -16.74 15.77 -0.52
C ILE A 123 -16.28 16.06 0.91
N GLU A 124 -17.20 16.24 1.86
CA GLU A 124 -16.88 16.60 3.25
C GLU A 124 -16.19 15.47 4.03
N ALA A 125 -16.35 14.21 3.62
CA ALA A 125 -15.69 13.06 4.22
C ALA A 125 -14.27 12.81 3.67
N ALA A 126 -13.81 13.59 2.72
CA ALA A 126 -12.51 13.43 2.09
C ALA A 126 -11.37 13.66 3.10
N GLY A 127 -10.73 12.57 3.51
CA GLY A 127 -9.48 12.60 4.27
C GLY A 127 -8.28 12.97 3.38
N ALA A 128 -7.08 12.50 3.74
CA ALA A 128 -5.86 12.73 2.94
C ALA A 128 -5.91 12.09 1.53
N GLU A 129 -6.71 11.03 1.34
CA GLU A 129 -6.91 10.39 0.04
C GLU A 129 -8.11 11.02 -0.69
N ALA A 130 -7.99 11.19 -2.01
CA ALA A 130 -9.06 11.69 -2.85
C ALA A 130 -10.21 10.66 -2.93
N PRO A 131 -11.48 11.05 -2.77
CA PRO A 131 -12.62 10.16 -2.99
C PRO A 131 -12.92 10.10 -4.49
N LEU A 132 -12.09 9.37 -5.27
CA LEU A 132 -12.23 9.30 -6.72
C LEU A 132 -13.51 8.56 -7.10
N LEU A 133 -14.30 9.19 -7.97
CA LEU A 133 -15.43 8.60 -8.67
C LEU A 133 -14.98 8.20 -10.08
N ALA A 134 -15.19 6.95 -10.49
CA ALA A 134 -14.80 6.51 -11.82
C ALA A 134 -16.02 6.04 -12.65
N GLY A 135 -15.94 6.31 -13.92
CA GLY A 135 -16.83 5.76 -14.93
C GLY A 135 -16.08 4.87 -15.90
N VAL A 136 -16.68 3.74 -16.30
CA VAL A 136 -16.11 2.83 -17.28
C VAL A 136 -17.16 2.48 -18.31
N TRP A 137 -16.84 2.64 -19.58
CA TRP A 137 -17.64 2.13 -20.69
C TRP A 137 -16.97 0.89 -21.27
N ILE A 138 -17.72 -0.20 -21.35
CA ILE A 138 -17.23 -1.44 -21.94
C ILE A 138 -18.18 -1.79 -23.10
N GLU A 139 -17.61 -1.84 -24.29
CA GLU A 139 -18.33 -2.28 -25.50
C GLU A 139 -17.79 -3.61 -25.99
N GLU A 140 -18.55 -4.67 -25.78
CA GLU A 140 -18.23 -6.02 -26.27
C GLU A 140 -18.77 -6.23 -27.68
N ARG A 141 -17.93 -6.75 -28.56
CA ARG A 141 -18.25 -7.06 -29.96
C ARG A 141 -17.96 -8.53 -30.27
N LEU A 142 -18.86 -9.20 -30.94
CA LEU A 142 -18.64 -10.58 -31.36
C LEU A 142 -17.44 -10.67 -32.32
N GLY A 143 -16.46 -11.51 -31.98
CA GLY A 143 -15.30 -11.79 -32.83
C GLY A 143 -14.23 -10.72 -32.88
N SER A 144 -14.33 -9.67 -32.04
CA SER A 144 -13.30 -8.65 -31.87
C SER A 144 -13.02 -8.37 -30.38
N ALA A 145 -11.89 -7.76 -30.09
CA ALA A 145 -11.59 -7.35 -28.73
C ALA A 145 -12.55 -6.27 -28.24
N PRO A 146 -12.87 -6.26 -26.95
CA PRO A 146 -13.69 -5.22 -26.33
C PRO A 146 -12.99 -3.87 -26.36
N ILE A 147 -13.78 -2.81 -26.48
CA ILE A 147 -13.28 -1.43 -26.41
C ILE A 147 -13.58 -0.87 -25.02
N TYR A 148 -12.62 -0.17 -24.44
CA TYR A 148 -12.71 0.43 -23.11
C TYR A 148 -12.54 1.94 -23.19
N ALA A 149 -13.36 2.65 -22.42
CA ALA A 149 -13.07 4.02 -22.03
C ALA A 149 -13.31 4.17 -20.53
N ALA A 150 -12.48 4.92 -19.87
CA ALA A 150 -12.60 5.19 -18.44
C ALA A 150 -12.39 6.68 -18.16
N THR A 151 -13.08 7.19 -17.16
CA THR A 151 -12.90 8.55 -16.64
C THR A 151 -12.83 8.49 -15.13
N SER A 152 -11.82 9.11 -14.54
CA SER A 152 -11.69 9.33 -13.10
C SER A 152 -11.96 10.80 -12.79
N LEU A 153 -12.79 11.05 -11.80
CA LEU A 153 -13.23 12.39 -11.37
C LEU A 153 -12.97 12.55 -9.88
N ASP A 154 -12.18 13.55 -9.52
CA ASP A 154 -12.06 14.06 -8.15
C ASP A 154 -12.96 15.28 -7.98
N LEU A 155 -14.13 15.12 -7.37
CA LEU A 155 -15.06 16.22 -7.09
C LEU A 155 -14.48 17.25 -6.11
N THR A 156 -13.51 16.85 -5.29
CA THR A 156 -12.91 17.73 -4.28
C THR A 156 -11.88 18.70 -4.86
N THR A 157 -11.27 18.35 -5.99
CA THR A 157 -10.33 19.23 -6.73
C THR A 157 -10.90 19.70 -8.06
N GLY A 158 -11.89 18.97 -8.60
CA GLY A 158 -12.43 19.20 -9.94
C GLY A 158 -11.56 18.63 -11.05
N GLU A 159 -10.57 17.79 -10.73
CA GLU A 159 -9.68 17.16 -11.69
C GLU A 159 -10.39 15.98 -12.37
N ILE A 160 -10.24 15.91 -13.69
CA ILE A 160 -10.81 14.85 -14.51
C ILE A 160 -9.72 14.29 -15.41
N VAL A 161 -9.50 12.99 -15.31
CA VAL A 161 -8.56 12.26 -16.15
C VAL A 161 -9.29 11.13 -16.84
N SER A 162 -9.10 10.97 -18.16
CA SER A 162 -9.73 9.92 -18.95
C SER A 162 -8.71 9.07 -19.68
N TYR A 163 -9.10 7.83 -19.97
CA TYR A 163 -8.37 6.88 -20.79
C TYR A 163 -9.31 6.24 -21.82
N GLU A 164 -8.87 6.12 -23.06
CA GLU A 164 -9.57 5.38 -24.12
C GLU A 164 -8.62 4.36 -24.74
N GLY A 165 -8.96 3.09 -24.60
CA GLY A 165 -8.24 1.97 -25.18
C GLY A 165 -8.82 1.62 -26.54
N ILE A 166 -8.05 1.84 -27.61
CA ILE A 166 -8.43 1.46 -28.96
C ILE A 166 -7.88 0.06 -29.24
N ALA A 167 -8.77 -0.89 -29.51
CA ALA A 167 -8.40 -2.26 -29.82
C ALA A 167 -7.53 -2.32 -31.09
N GLN A 168 -6.33 -2.87 -30.97
CA GLN A 168 -5.46 -3.17 -32.10
C GLN A 168 -5.47 -4.68 -32.35
N GLY A 169 -6.36 -5.18 -33.23
CA GLY A 169 -6.43 -6.58 -33.61
C GLY A 169 -7.46 -7.43 -32.88
N GLN A 170 -7.32 -8.77 -32.97
CA GLN A 170 -8.29 -9.72 -32.42
C GLN A 170 -8.18 -9.96 -30.90
N SER A 171 -7.05 -9.67 -30.30
CA SER A 171 -6.86 -9.77 -28.85
C SER A 171 -6.31 -8.45 -28.34
N ASP A 172 -7.13 -7.68 -27.65
CA ASP A 172 -6.72 -6.41 -27.07
C ASP A 172 -6.50 -6.53 -25.56
N ILE A 173 -5.33 -7.02 -25.19
CA ILE A 173 -4.89 -7.07 -23.81
C ILE A 173 -4.22 -5.74 -23.41
N TRP A 174 -3.68 -5.00 -24.38
CA TRP A 174 -3.05 -3.70 -24.14
C TRP A 174 -3.98 -2.69 -23.51
N SER A 175 -5.19 -2.53 -24.07
CA SER A 175 -6.14 -1.58 -23.53
C SER A 175 -6.69 -2.03 -22.17
N SER A 176 -6.81 -3.31 -21.92
CA SER A 176 -7.20 -3.87 -20.63
C SER A 176 -6.11 -3.63 -19.56
N ASP A 177 -4.85 -3.93 -19.87
CA ASP A 177 -3.73 -3.72 -18.92
C ASP A 177 -3.50 -2.23 -18.62
N ASN A 178 -3.57 -1.38 -19.64
CA ASN A 178 -3.51 0.06 -19.46
C ASN A 178 -4.67 0.61 -18.64
N LEU A 179 -5.87 0.03 -18.78
CA LEU A 179 -7.01 0.37 -17.93
C LEU A 179 -6.78 -0.03 -16.47
N VAL A 180 -6.25 -1.22 -16.24
CA VAL A 180 -5.85 -1.65 -14.88
C VAL A 180 -4.79 -0.72 -14.32
N HIS A 181 -3.78 -0.37 -15.10
CA HIS A 181 -2.73 0.58 -14.70
C HIS A 181 -3.31 1.97 -14.40
N PHE A 182 -4.23 2.46 -15.24
CA PHE A 182 -4.96 3.70 -14.99
C PHE A 182 -5.65 3.71 -13.61
N PHE A 183 -6.34 2.63 -13.23
CA PHE A 183 -6.97 2.50 -11.92
C PHE A 183 -6.00 2.22 -10.77
N GLN A 184 -4.82 1.71 -11.05
CA GLN A 184 -3.75 1.64 -10.03
C GLN A 184 -3.17 3.02 -9.70
N ILE A 185 -3.10 3.91 -10.70
CA ILE A 185 -2.71 5.32 -10.50
C ILE A 185 -3.85 6.09 -9.81
N HIS A 186 -5.08 5.97 -10.33
CA HIS A 186 -6.28 6.65 -9.88
C HIS A 186 -7.27 5.67 -9.23
N PRO A 187 -7.00 5.15 -8.02
CA PRO A 187 -7.83 4.10 -7.39
C PRO A 187 -9.20 4.66 -7.00
N PRO A 188 -10.29 4.25 -7.66
CA PRO A 188 -11.61 4.78 -7.38
C PRO A 188 -12.15 4.24 -6.05
N ARG A 189 -12.89 5.06 -5.32
CA ARG A 189 -13.72 4.64 -4.20
C ARG A 189 -15.11 4.20 -4.63
N GLU A 190 -15.53 4.66 -5.80
CA GLU A 190 -16.79 4.31 -6.41
C GLU A 190 -16.62 4.24 -7.92
N THR A 191 -17.16 3.19 -8.55
CA THR A 191 -17.05 2.96 -9.98
C THR A 191 -18.43 2.67 -10.57
N VAL A 192 -18.77 3.32 -11.67
CA VAL A 192 -19.97 3.03 -12.47
C VAL A 192 -19.53 2.41 -13.79
N VAL A 193 -20.01 1.21 -14.08
CA VAL A 193 -19.71 0.50 -15.33
C VAL A 193 -20.93 0.50 -16.21
N TRP A 194 -20.81 1.06 -17.40
CA TRP A 194 -21.80 0.96 -18.48
C TRP A 194 -21.38 -0.15 -19.43
N TRP A 195 -22.17 -1.22 -19.40
CA TRP A 195 -21.94 -2.41 -20.22
C TRP A 195 -22.80 -2.38 -21.49
N ARG A 196 -22.17 -2.47 -22.65
CA ARG A 196 -22.85 -2.62 -23.97
C ARG A 196 -22.39 -3.91 -24.63
N GLY A 197 -23.28 -4.87 -24.76
CA GLY A 197 -23.02 -6.15 -25.43
C GLY A 197 -24.31 -6.69 -26.05
N ALA A 198 -24.44 -6.63 -27.38
CA ALA A 198 -25.67 -7.03 -28.06
C ALA A 198 -25.98 -8.54 -28.00
N ALA A 199 -24.97 -9.39 -27.79
CA ALA A 199 -25.10 -10.85 -27.77
C ALA A 199 -24.31 -11.54 -26.63
N ILE A 200 -23.65 -10.81 -25.78
CA ILE A 200 -22.83 -11.32 -24.68
C ILE A 200 -23.45 -10.86 -23.38
N ALA A 201 -23.72 -11.80 -22.46
CA ALA A 201 -24.25 -11.46 -21.14
C ALA A 201 -23.26 -10.63 -20.34
N CYS A 202 -23.76 -9.66 -19.56
CA CYS A 202 -22.94 -8.86 -18.68
C CYS A 202 -22.23 -9.77 -17.64
N PRO A 203 -20.91 -9.65 -17.47
CA PRO A 203 -20.18 -10.43 -16.48
C PRO A 203 -20.65 -10.14 -15.05
N THR A 204 -20.36 -11.06 -14.15
CA THR A 204 -20.62 -10.86 -12.72
C THR A 204 -19.74 -9.73 -12.14
N GLU A 205 -20.17 -9.13 -11.05
CA GLU A 205 -19.42 -8.09 -10.35
C GLU A 205 -17.98 -8.54 -10.03
N ALA A 206 -17.80 -9.76 -9.53
CA ALA A 206 -16.48 -10.32 -9.22
C ALA A 206 -15.56 -10.40 -10.45
N THR A 207 -16.14 -10.74 -11.61
CA THR A 207 -15.39 -10.80 -12.88
C THR A 207 -15.01 -9.41 -13.37
N LEU A 208 -15.91 -8.44 -13.26
CA LEU A 208 -15.64 -7.05 -13.63
C LEU A 208 -14.59 -6.42 -12.72
N ARG A 209 -14.68 -6.61 -11.39
CA ARG A 209 -13.68 -6.12 -10.45
C ARG A 209 -12.27 -6.59 -10.82
N ARG A 210 -12.13 -7.87 -11.15
CA ARG A 210 -10.86 -8.44 -11.57
C ARG A 210 -10.39 -7.87 -12.91
N ARG A 211 -11.27 -7.83 -13.91
CA ARG A 211 -10.96 -7.31 -15.25
C ARG A 211 -10.52 -5.86 -15.23
N LEU A 212 -11.07 -5.07 -14.31
CA LEU A 212 -10.75 -3.66 -14.12
C LEU A 212 -9.62 -3.42 -13.08
N GLY A 213 -9.13 -4.46 -12.42
CA GLY A 213 -8.14 -4.32 -11.36
C GLY A 213 -8.63 -3.57 -10.12
N LEU A 214 -9.95 -3.55 -9.87
CA LEU A 214 -10.56 -2.85 -8.75
C LEU A 214 -10.44 -3.65 -7.46
N ILE A 215 -9.61 -3.17 -6.54
CA ILE A 215 -9.32 -3.86 -5.28
C ILE A 215 -10.40 -3.59 -4.23
N LYS A 216 -10.88 -2.35 -4.16
CA LYS A 216 -11.85 -1.85 -3.17
C LYS A 216 -12.81 -0.84 -3.83
N GLY A 217 -13.85 -0.45 -3.11
CA GLY A 217 -14.80 0.58 -3.52
C GLY A 217 -16.16 0.01 -3.94
N ALA A 218 -17.15 0.89 -4.02
CA ALA A 218 -18.47 0.56 -4.53
C ALA A 218 -18.43 0.35 -6.05
N LEU A 219 -19.19 -0.63 -6.57
CA LEU A 219 -19.29 -0.89 -8.00
C LEU A 219 -20.76 -0.93 -8.40
N HIS A 220 -21.15 -0.06 -9.31
CA HIS A 220 -22.48 -0.01 -9.92
C HIS A 220 -22.38 -0.50 -11.37
N ILE A 221 -23.31 -1.38 -11.78
CA ILE A 221 -23.32 -1.95 -13.12
C ILE A 221 -24.62 -1.53 -13.80
N GLU A 222 -24.51 -0.79 -14.86
CA GLU A 222 -25.62 -0.36 -15.70
C GLU A 222 -25.53 -1.03 -17.07
N ILE A 223 -26.62 -1.66 -17.50
CA ILE A 223 -26.72 -2.22 -18.86
C ILE A 223 -27.23 -1.11 -19.77
N ALA A 224 -26.37 -0.69 -20.67
CA ALA A 224 -26.69 0.35 -21.63
C ALA A 224 -27.76 -0.17 -22.65
N ASN A 225 -28.98 0.31 -22.52
CA ASN A 225 -30.09 -0.01 -23.43
C ASN A 225 -30.34 1.17 -24.39
N GLU A 226 -30.50 0.89 -25.68
CA GLU A 226 -30.74 1.91 -26.72
C GLU A 226 -31.94 2.81 -26.44
N LYS A 227 -32.95 2.35 -25.67
CA LYS A 227 -34.14 3.14 -25.31
C LYS A 227 -33.88 4.15 -24.18
N GLN A 228 -32.95 3.90 -23.28
CA GLN A 228 -32.62 4.84 -22.20
C GLN A 228 -31.55 5.87 -22.61
N GLU A 229 -30.78 5.55 -23.64
CA GLU A 229 -29.72 6.40 -24.19
C GLU A 229 -30.22 7.47 -25.19
N GLY A 230 -31.44 7.37 -25.67
CA GLY A 230 -31.91 8.14 -26.83
C GLY A 230 -31.60 9.62 -26.90
N ALA A 231 -31.64 10.34 -25.76
CA ALA A 231 -31.21 11.73 -25.71
C ALA A 231 -29.68 11.91 -25.61
N MET A 232 -29.00 10.92 -25.00
CA MET A 232 -27.54 10.99 -24.79
C MET A 232 -26.74 10.44 -25.99
N GLU A 233 -27.35 9.70 -26.89
CA GLU A 233 -26.71 9.35 -28.16
C GLU A 233 -26.55 10.56 -29.09
N ASN A 234 -27.36 11.60 -28.90
CA ASN A 234 -27.25 12.81 -29.67
C ASN A 234 -26.02 13.65 -29.24
N ALA A 235 -25.05 13.75 -30.14
CA ALA A 235 -23.83 14.53 -29.90
C ALA A 235 -24.10 16.01 -29.53
N THR A 236 -25.16 16.58 -30.07
CA THR A 236 -25.56 17.96 -29.76
C THR A 236 -25.99 18.11 -28.30
N VAL A 237 -26.75 17.13 -27.79
CA VAL A 237 -27.19 17.15 -26.38
C VAL A 237 -26.00 17.00 -25.43
N ARG A 238 -25.06 16.07 -25.73
CA ARG A 238 -23.85 15.92 -24.93
C ARG A 238 -23.00 17.19 -24.95
N LYS A 239 -22.83 17.80 -26.13
CA LYS A 239 -22.09 19.06 -26.27
C LYS A 239 -22.71 20.16 -25.42
N SER A 240 -24.01 20.37 -25.51
CA SER A 240 -24.73 21.39 -24.72
C SER A 240 -24.63 21.12 -23.21
N PHE A 241 -24.64 19.84 -22.79
CA PHE A 241 -24.44 19.45 -21.42
C PHE A 241 -23.02 19.83 -20.91
N LEU A 242 -21.99 19.53 -21.71
CA LEU A 242 -20.61 19.91 -21.39
C LEU A 242 -20.41 21.44 -21.36
N GLU A 243 -20.98 22.19 -22.31
CA GLU A 243 -20.95 23.65 -22.32
C GLU A 243 -21.59 24.29 -21.07
N ARG A 244 -22.59 23.60 -20.47
CA ARG A 244 -23.22 24.07 -19.23
C ARG A 244 -22.31 23.84 -18.00
N ILE A 245 -21.58 22.73 -17.99
CA ILE A 245 -20.75 22.33 -16.84
C ILE A 245 -19.39 23.01 -16.85
N PHE A 246 -18.73 23.01 -18.02
CA PHE A 246 -17.40 23.59 -18.16
C PHE A 246 -17.49 25.06 -18.51
N SER A 247 -16.73 25.89 -17.79
CA SER A 247 -16.71 27.32 -18.06
C SER A 247 -16.00 27.60 -19.39
N THR A 248 -16.75 28.08 -20.38
CA THR A 248 -16.24 28.51 -21.69
C THR A 248 -15.72 29.92 -21.72
N LYS A 249 -15.91 30.70 -20.64
CA LYS A 249 -15.65 32.16 -20.62
C LYS A 249 -14.19 32.56 -20.82
N LEU A 250 -13.26 31.64 -20.63
CA LEU A 250 -11.82 31.90 -20.69
C LEU A 250 -11.13 31.21 -21.91
N CYS A 251 -11.82 30.38 -22.66
CA CYS A 251 -11.23 29.65 -23.78
C CYS A 251 -11.91 30.04 -25.11
N LEU A 252 -11.09 30.35 -26.11
CA LEU A 252 -11.56 30.63 -27.48
C LEU A 252 -11.83 29.35 -28.30
N LEU A 253 -11.44 28.21 -27.76
CA LEU A 253 -11.63 26.91 -28.43
C LEU A 253 -13.07 26.38 -28.22
N PRO A 254 -13.62 25.65 -29.19
CA PRO A 254 -14.83 24.90 -28.99
C PRO A 254 -14.67 23.87 -27.85
N ILE A 255 -15.74 23.60 -27.10
CA ILE A 255 -15.70 22.76 -25.89
C ILE A 255 -15.03 21.39 -26.11
N MET A 256 -15.26 20.77 -27.28
CA MET A 256 -14.68 19.46 -27.60
C MET A 256 -13.16 19.51 -27.79
N GLU A 257 -12.64 20.62 -28.26
CA GLU A 257 -11.20 20.85 -28.41
C GLU A 257 -10.57 21.27 -27.07
N GLN A 258 -11.28 22.12 -26.30
CA GLN A 258 -10.87 22.52 -24.96
C GLN A 258 -10.71 21.30 -24.05
N LEU A 259 -11.63 20.33 -24.12
CA LEU A 259 -11.61 19.11 -23.33
C LEU A 259 -10.84 17.96 -24.00
N GLN A 260 -10.15 18.19 -25.12
CA GLN A 260 -9.40 17.16 -25.87
C GLN A 260 -10.24 15.94 -26.27
N LEU A 261 -11.56 16.10 -26.43
CA LEU A 261 -12.51 15.03 -26.76
C LEU A 261 -12.67 14.75 -28.25
N ARG A 262 -12.06 15.58 -29.10
CA ARG A 262 -12.14 15.39 -30.56
C ARG A 262 -11.48 14.09 -30.99
N GLY A 263 -12.28 13.17 -31.52
CA GLY A 263 -11.82 11.82 -31.89
C GLY A 263 -12.02 10.77 -30.80
N HIS A 264 -12.36 11.14 -29.55
CA HIS A 264 -12.55 10.27 -28.40
C HIS A 264 -14.04 10.13 -28.04
N GLN A 265 -14.82 9.44 -28.89
CA GLN A 265 -16.27 9.36 -28.73
C GLN A 265 -16.71 8.58 -27.49
N LEU A 266 -15.99 7.51 -27.13
CA LEU A 266 -16.33 6.73 -25.95
C LEU A 266 -15.97 7.47 -24.66
N THR A 267 -14.83 8.15 -24.63
CA THR A 267 -14.46 9.05 -23.53
C THR A 267 -15.50 10.13 -23.30
N GLU A 268 -15.99 10.76 -24.38
CA GLU A 268 -17.10 11.74 -24.31
C GLU A 268 -18.34 11.13 -23.64
N ARG A 269 -18.75 9.93 -24.04
CA ARG A 269 -19.91 9.23 -23.44
C ARG A 269 -19.72 8.95 -21.97
N VAL A 270 -18.55 8.37 -21.60
CA VAL A 270 -18.25 8.06 -20.20
C VAL A 270 -18.22 9.32 -19.35
N LEU A 271 -17.56 10.36 -19.83
CA LEU A 271 -17.48 11.64 -19.12
C LEU A 271 -18.87 12.22 -18.85
N VAL A 272 -19.73 12.29 -19.87
CA VAL A 272 -21.07 12.83 -19.73
C VAL A 272 -21.93 11.96 -18.80
N SER A 273 -21.86 10.62 -18.92
CA SER A 273 -22.62 9.71 -18.05
C SER A 273 -22.17 9.83 -16.59
N LEU A 274 -20.84 9.93 -16.36
CA LEU A 274 -20.27 10.07 -15.03
C LEU A 274 -20.64 11.43 -14.38
N LEU A 275 -20.59 12.51 -15.15
CA LEU A 275 -20.98 13.83 -14.68
C LEU A 275 -22.49 13.88 -14.36
N ARG A 276 -23.34 13.16 -15.09
CA ARG A 276 -24.76 13.03 -14.74
C ARG A 276 -24.95 12.27 -13.44
N PHE A 277 -24.28 11.14 -13.29
CA PHE A 277 -24.30 10.41 -12.02
C PHE A 277 -23.91 11.29 -10.85
N ALA A 278 -22.84 12.07 -11.01
CA ALA A 278 -22.41 13.04 -9.99
C ALA A 278 -23.44 14.16 -9.76
N GLU A 279 -24.11 14.65 -10.84
CA GLU A 279 -25.17 15.69 -10.76
C GLU A 279 -26.36 15.22 -9.95
N ASP A 280 -26.79 13.97 -10.14
CA ASP A 280 -27.92 13.38 -9.41
C ASP A 280 -27.62 13.25 -7.89
N HIS A 281 -26.34 13.11 -7.51
CA HIS A 281 -25.92 13.02 -6.11
C HIS A 281 -25.65 14.38 -5.49
N LEU A 282 -24.92 15.25 -6.20
CA LEU A 282 -24.49 16.55 -5.70
C LEU A 282 -24.40 17.57 -6.85
N PRO A 283 -25.53 18.23 -7.24
CA PRO A 283 -25.55 19.15 -8.38
C PRO A 283 -24.55 20.30 -8.30
N SER A 284 -24.23 20.79 -7.10
CA SER A 284 -23.28 21.88 -6.90
C SER A 284 -21.84 21.47 -7.19
N ALA A 285 -21.49 20.20 -7.04
CA ALA A 285 -20.11 19.72 -7.19
C ALA A 285 -19.64 19.62 -8.63
N ILE A 286 -20.54 19.57 -9.60
CA ILE A 286 -20.16 19.47 -11.03
C ILE A 286 -20.09 20.83 -11.73
N GLN A 287 -20.47 21.92 -11.06
CA GLN A 287 -20.45 23.25 -11.65
C GLN A 287 -19.02 23.78 -11.81
N ASN A 288 -18.80 24.54 -12.90
CA ASN A 288 -17.52 25.21 -13.18
C ASN A 288 -16.29 24.28 -13.06
N LEU A 289 -16.37 23.10 -13.66
CA LEU A 289 -15.20 22.24 -13.84
C LEU A 289 -14.28 22.84 -14.90
N HIS A 290 -12.97 22.76 -14.71
CA HIS A 290 -12.01 23.44 -15.57
C HIS A 290 -11.07 22.50 -16.33
N ASN A 291 -10.66 21.42 -15.73
CA ASN A 291 -9.58 20.58 -16.21
C ASN A 291 -10.08 19.19 -16.61
N HIS A 292 -9.87 18.84 -17.87
CA HIS A 292 -9.98 17.49 -18.35
C HIS A 292 -8.70 17.15 -19.11
N THR A 293 -8.12 16.01 -18.83
CA THR A 293 -6.90 15.51 -19.50
C THR A 293 -7.11 14.06 -19.94
N ILE A 294 -6.49 13.72 -21.07
CA ILE A 294 -6.44 12.33 -21.52
C ILE A 294 -5.10 11.74 -21.10
N TRP A 295 -5.15 10.68 -20.30
CA TRP A 295 -3.98 9.93 -19.92
C TRP A 295 -3.49 9.10 -21.10
N SER A 296 -2.24 9.30 -21.50
CA SER A 296 -1.58 8.52 -22.56
C SER A 296 -0.44 7.70 -21.94
N PRO A 297 -0.41 6.37 -22.18
CA PRO A 297 0.65 5.51 -21.69
C PRO A 297 1.94 5.60 -22.51
N GLU A 298 2.02 6.41 -23.57
CA GLU A 298 3.13 6.39 -24.55
C GLU A 298 4.51 6.70 -23.95
N LYS A 299 4.57 7.61 -22.96
CA LYS A 299 5.80 7.98 -22.27
C LYS A 299 6.05 7.18 -21.00
N ALA A 300 5.07 6.45 -20.51
CA ALA A 300 5.20 5.61 -19.34
C ALA A 300 5.73 4.22 -19.69
N VAL A 301 6.40 3.57 -18.75
CA VAL A 301 6.74 2.16 -18.87
C VAL A 301 5.47 1.33 -18.89
N TYR A 302 5.30 0.51 -19.92
CA TYR A 302 4.20 -0.44 -19.98
C TYR A 302 4.41 -1.56 -18.95
N MET A 303 3.40 -1.80 -18.13
CA MET A 303 3.42 -2.81 -17.08
C MET A 303 2.23 -3.77 -17.26
N GLY A 304 2.48 -4.90 -17.91
CA GLY A 304 1.45 -5.92 -18.14
C GLY A 304 1.24 -6.82 -16.92
N ASN A 305 0.12 -7.53 -16.90
CA ASN A 305 -0.15 -8.63 -15.98
C ASN A 305 -0.02 -8.28 -14.49
N ASN A 306 -0.55 -7.13 -14.08
CA ASN A 306 -0.47 -6.67 -12.68
C ASN A 306 0.95 -6.60 -12.10
N THR A 307 1.93 -6.24 -12.91
CA THR A 307 3.35 -6.15 -12.53
C THR A 307 3.57 -5.41 -11.21
N LEU A 308 2.88 -4.30 -10.97
CA LEU A 308 3.01 -3.53 -9.73
C LEU A 308 2.62 -4.33 -8.47
N LEU A 309 1.58 -5.18 -8.57
CA LEU A 309 1.19 -6.08 -7.48
C LEU A 309 2.17 -7.23 -7.32
N GLN A 310 2.59 -7.85 -8.43
CA GLN A 310 3.51 -8.99 -8.41
C GLN A 310 4.88 -8.62 -7.82
N LEU A 311 5.35 -7.39 -8.05
CA LEU A 311 6.57 -6.86 -7.46
C LEU A 311 6.39 -6.34 -6.03
N ASN A 312 5.21 -6.39 -5.44
CA ASN A 312 4.88 -5.73 -4.18
C ASN A 312 5.17 -4.20 -4.22
N TYR A 313 5.09 -3.60 -5.40
CA TYR A 313 5.26 -2.16 -5.58
C TYR A 313 4.09 -1.39 -4.99
N ILE A 314 2.87 -1.93 -5.16
CA ILE A 314 1.64 -1.58 -4.44
C ILE A 314 1.11 -2.79 -3.69
N SER A 315 0.22 -2.59 -2.71
CA SER A 315 -0.41 -3.67 -1.95
C SER A 315 -1.93 -3.57 -1.98
N THR A 316 -2.61 -4.70 -1.85
CA THR A 316 -4.08 -4.80 -1.78
C THR A 316 -4.61 -4.72 -0.36
N GLY A 317 -3.75 -4.87 0.65
CA GLY A 317 -4.12 -4.95 2.06
C GLY A 317 -3.26 -4.06 2.96
N THR A 318 -3.03 -4.53 4.17
CA THR A 318 -2.18 -3.87 5.19
C THR A 318 -0.69 -4.18 5.04
N GLU A 319 -0.32 -5.00 4.06
CA GLU A 319 1.06 -5.36 3.81
C GLU A 319 1.88 -4.17 3.33
N GLN A 320 3.16 -4.15 3.71
CA GLN A 320 4.06 -3.11 3.23
C GLN A 320 4.33 -3.25 1.73
N SER A 321 4.35 -2.11 1.04
CA SER A 321 4.66 -2.01 -0.38
C SER A 321 5.78 -0.99 -0.61
N VAL A 322 6.38 -1.02 -1.81
CA VAL A 322 7.39 -0.03 -2.18
C VAL A 322 6.81 1.38 -2.07
N LEU A 323 5.60 1.60 -2.61
CA LEU A 323 4.91 2.89 -2.49
C LEU A 323 4.78 3.33 -1.03
N SER A 324 4.42 2.42 -0.10
CA SER A 324 4.28 2.76 1.31
C SER A 324 5.59 3.16 1.99
N LEU A 325 6.74 2.64 1.54
CA LEU A 325 8.06 3.06 2.04
C LEU A 325 8.39 4.53 1.71
N PHE A 326 7.88 5.00 0.59
CA PHE A 326 8.10 6.35 0.10
C PHE A 326 7.00 7.35 0.52
N GLN A 327 5.87 6.89 1.08
CA GLN A 327 4.76 7.76 1.51
C GLN A 327 5.12 8.64 2.72
N ARG A 328 6.06 9.56 2.51
CA ARG A 328 6.56 10.50 3.51
C ARG A 328 6.45 11.96 3.06
N SER A 329 5.65 12.24 2.05
CA SER A 329 5.37 13.58 1.57
C SER A 329 4.78 14.46 2.67
N LEU A 330 5.13 15.72 2.69
CA LEU A 330 4.81 16.65 3.76
C LEU A 330 3.44 17.29 3.63
N ASN A 331 2.92 17.36 2.39
CA ASN A 331 1.60 17.91 2.10
C ASN A 331 0.76 16.97 1.21
N SER A 332 -0.50 17.28 1.03
CA SER A 332 -1.44 16.44 0.26
C SER A 332 -1.14 16.44 -1.24
N LEU A 333 -0.63 17.54 -1.79
CA LEU A 333 -0.24 17.65 -3.21
C LEU A 333 0.94 16.72 -3.50
N GLY A 334 1.97 16.76 -2.64
CA GLY A 334 3.11 15.87 -2.74
C GLY A 334 2.75 14.39 -2.61
N LYS A 335 1.77 14.04 -1.77
CA LYS A 335 1.29 12.64 -1.66
C LYS A 335 0.69 12.14 -2.98
N ARG A 336 -0.15 12.97 -3.63
CA ARG A 336 -0.72 12.64 -4.95
C ARG A 336 0.38 12.56 -6.00
N GLY A 337 1.23 13.58 -6.11
CA GLY A 337 2.32 13.62 -7.08
C GLY A 337 3.35 12.50 -6.89
N LEU A 338 3.63 12.07 -5.65
CA LEU A 338 4.51 10.92 -5.38
C LEU A 338 3.92 9.62 -5.91
N ARG A 339 2.62 9.42 -5.71
CA ARG A 339 1.92 8.26 -6.23
C ARG A 339 2.01 8.22 -7.76
N ASP A 340 1.67 9.32 -8.42
CA ASP A 340 1.72 9.42 -9.88
C ASP A 340 3.14 9.16 -10.40
N ARG A 341 4.14 9.76 -9.78
CA ARG A 341 5.55 9.62 -10.17
C ARG A 341 6.08 8.19 -10.06
N LEU A 342 5.76 7.50 -8.97
CA LEU A 342 6.21 6.13 -8.72
C LEU A 342 5.43 5.11 -9.54
N LEU A 343 4.13 5.32 -9.77
CA LEU A 343 3.29 4.38 -10.51
C LEU A 343 3.32 4.62 -12.03
N SER A 344 3.85 5.77 -12.49
CA SER A 344 4.05 6.07 -13.91
C SER A 344 5.53 6.39 -14.20
N PRO A 345 6.44 5.40 -14.02
CA PRO A 345 7.85 5.59 -14.36
C PRO A 345 8.00 5.91 -15.85
N SER A 346 8.90 6.84 -16.17
CA SER A 346 9.11 7.30 -17.54
C SER A 346 9.99 6.34 -18.35
N SER A 347 9.74 6.23 -19.64
CA SER A 347 10.61 5.57 -20.59
C SER A 347 11.51 6.56 -21.37
N ASP A 348 11.38 7.86 -21.10
CA ASP A 348 12.15 8.94 -21.72
C ASP A 348 13.44 9.18 -20.93
N PRO A 349 14.64 8.93 -21.52
CA PRO A 349 15.91 9.08 -20.84
C PRO A 349 16.19 10.50 -20.34
N ASP A 350 15.76 11.51 -21.07
CA ASP A 350 16.03 12.91 -20.74
C ASP A 350 15.18 13.36 -19.54
N GLU A 351 13.92 12.95 -19.52
CA GLU A 351 13.05 13.17 -18.36
C GLU A 351 13.57 12.46 -17.11
N ILE A 352 14.04 11.20 -17.25
CA ILE A 352 14.62 10.45 -16.12
C ILE A 352 15.88 11.16 -15.59
N LYS A 353 16.79 11.59 -16.47
CA LYS A 353 18.01 12.31 -16.10
C LYS A 353 17.69 13.61 -15.37
N GLN A 354 16.73 14.39 -15.90
CA GLN A 354 16.30 15.63 -15.26
C GLN A 354 15.81 15.36 -13.83
N ARG A 355 14.88 14.42 -13.66
CA ARG A 355 14.33 14.03 -12.36
C ARG A 355 15.42 13.56 -11.38
N LEU A 356 16.40 12.77 -11.84
CA LEU A 356 17.52 12.32 -11.02
C LEU A 356 18.45 13.45 -10.60
N ASN A 357 18.69 14.43 -11.45
CA ASN A 357 19.50 15.60 -11.13
C ASN A 357 18.82 16.49 -10.08
N GLU A 358 17.50 16.63 -10.17
CA GLU A 358 16.70 17.35 -9.17
C GLU A 358 16.73 16.65 -7.80
N VAL A 359 16.61 15.31 -7.78
CA VAL A 359 16.74 14.52 -6.54
C VAL A 359 18.15 14.60 -5.99
N GLU A 360 19.20 14.59 -6.84
CA GLU A 360 20.59 14.77 -6.40
C GLU A 360 20.81 16.14 -5.76
N PHE A 361 20.29 17.20 -6.39
CA PHE A 361 20.31 18.53 -5.80
C PHE A 361 19.68 18.52 -4.39
N ALA A 362 18.48 17.97 -4.26
CA ALA A 362 17.79 17.87 -2.97
C ALA A 362 18.52 16.95 -1.96
N HIS A 363 19.26 15.94 -2.41
CA HIS A 363 20.02 15.03 -1.58
C HIS A 363 21.31 15.68 -1.02
N THR A 364 21.93 16.58 -1.80
CA THR A 364 23.21 17.22 -1.46
C THR A 364 23.04 18.55 -0.73
N ILE A 365 21.82 19.09 -0.66
CA ILE A 365 21.53 20.37 -0.02
C ILE A 365 21.90 20.39 1.46
N ASP A 366 22.28 21.58 1.96
CA ASP A 366 22.61 21.78 3.35
C ASP A 366 21.44 21.45 4.28
N THR A 367 21.77 20.88 5.44
CA THR A 367 20.76 20.36 6.39
C THR A 367 19.86 21.46 6.94
N ASP A 368 20.38 22.68 7.15
CA ASP A 368 19.58 23.77 7.70
C ASP A 368 18.63 24.35 6.65
N LEU A 369 19.10 24.44 5.39
CA LEU A 369 18.23 24.84 4.29
C LEU A 369 17.14 23.79 4.04
N LEU A 370 17.49 22.48 4.10
CA LEU A 370 16.53 21.39 4.02
C LEU A 370 15.42 21.51 5.08
N LYS A 371 15.79 21.71 6.36
CA LYS A 371 14.80 21.89 7.44
C LYS A 371 13.89 23.10 7.21
N ARG A 372 14.41 24.19 6.70
CA ARG A 372 13.62 25.39 6.36
C ARG A 372 12.62 25.06 5.24
N ILE A 373 13.06 24.43 4.15
CA ILE A 373 12.18 24.03 3.04
C ILE A 373 11.08 23.09 3.55
N GLU A 374 11.43 22.06 4.33
CA GLU A 374 10.46 21.12 4.90
C GLU A 374 9.45 21.81 5.82
N SER A 375 9.88 22.81 6.61
CA SER A 375 8.99 23.55 7.49
C SER A 375 7.91 24.31 6.70
N TYR A 376 8.28 24.94 5.60
CA TYR A 376 7.31 25.65 4.74
C TYR A 376 6.44 24.70 3.93
N LEU A 377 6.97 23.56 3.42
CA LEU A 377 6.16 22.54 2.75
C LEU A 377 5.05 21.98 3.66
N ARG A 378 5.29 21.87 4.96
CA ARG A 378 4.29 21.42 5.95
C ARG A 378 3.19 22.44 6.19
N LEU A 379 3.44 23.71 5.97
CA LEU A 379 2.47 24.81 6.13
C LEU A 379 1.56 24.96 4.92
N ILE A 380 1.87 24.30 3.80
CA ILE A 380 1.01 24.34 2.61
C ILE A 380 -0.13 23.34 2.78
N HIS A 381 -1.34 23.88 2.84
CA HIS A 381 -2.58 23.13 2.84
C HIS A 381 -2.90 22.54 1.45
N ASP A 382 -3.99 21.80 1.35
CA ASP A 382 -4.46 21.27 0.06
C ASP A 382 -5.08 22.40 -0.78
N ILE A 383 -4.22 23.21 -1.40
CA ILE A 383 -4.66 24.38 -2.17
C ILE A 383 -5.59 24.02 -3.33
N ALA A 384 -5.45 22.83 -3.94
CA ALA A 384 -6.34 22.37 -5.00
C ALA A 384 -7.79 22.25 -4.50
N ARG A 385 -7.98 21.64 -3.33
CA ARG A 385 -9.29 21.54 -2.69
C ARG A 385 -9.83 22.89 -2.22
N LEU A 386 -8.97 23.75 -1.70
CA LEU A 386 -9.36 25.10 -1.27
C LEU A 386 -9.79 25.97 -2.45
N HIS A 387 -9.10 25.91 -3.58
CA HIS A 387 -9.52 26.57 -4.81
C HIS A 387 -10.87 26.04 -5.32
N ARG A 388 -11.07 24.71 -5.23
CA ARG A 388 -12.35 24.12 -5.58
C ARG A 388 -13.49 24.64 -4.71
N LYS A 389 -13.26 24.85 -3.41
CA LYS A 389 -14.24 25.47 -2.51
C LYS A 389 -14.58 26.92 -2.92
N ILE A 390 -13.62 27.70 -3.44
CA ILE A 390 -13.90 29.01 -4.02
C ILE A 390 -14.85 28.88 -5.20
N VAL A 391 -14.56 27.95 -6.12
CA VAL A 391 -15.37 27.70 -7.32
C VAL A 391 -16.78 27.22 -6.99
N MET A 392 -16.94 26.42 -5.94
CA MET A 392 -18.23 25.92 -5.46
C MET A 392 -18.96 26.89 -4.51
N TYR A 393 -18.37 28.02 -4.18
CA TYR A 393 -18.90 29.01 -3.22
C TYR A 393 -19.15 28.44 -1.82
N THR A 394 -18.28 27.50 -1.39
CA THR A 394 -18.36 26.81 -0.08
C THR A 394 -17.18 27.13 0.83
N ILE A 395 -16.35 28.08 0.44
CA ILE A 395 -15.18 28.52 1.21
C ILE A 395 -15.60 29.25 2.48
N ASP A 396 -14.87 29.04 3.57
CA ASP A 396 -15.08 29.70 4.86
C ASP A 396 -13.86 30.52 5.30
N ALA A 397 -13.97 31.17 6.47
CA ALA A 397 -12.90 31.99 7.03
C ALA A 397 -11.61 31.19 7.29
N THR A 398 -11.73 29.96 7.77
CA THR A 398 -10.59 29.07 8.05
C THR A 398 -9.87 28.68 6.76
N ASP A 399 -10.63 28.39 5.72
CA ASP A 399 -10.11 28.07 4.39
C ASP A 399 -9.33 29.25 3.78
N ILE A 400 -9.83 30.47 3.93
CA ILE A 400 -9.16 31.70 3.45
C ILE A 400 -7.81 31.89 4.15
N LEU A 401 -7.77 31.71 5.47
CA LEU A 401 -6.53 31.79 6.24
C LEU A 401 -5.53 30.69 5.84
N ALA A 402 -6.02 29.49 5.59
CA ALA A 402 -5.21 28.37 5.12
C ALA A 402 -4.61 28.63 3.72
N LEU A 403 -5.37 29.28 2.82
CA LEU A 403 -4.86 29.73 1.53
C LEU A 403 -3.81 30.82 1.68
N ASP A 404 -4.08 31.86 2.48
CA ASP A 404 -3.12 32.94 2.73
C ASP A 404 -1.79 32.42 3.27
N GLN A 405 -1.83 31.52 4.26
CA GLN A 405 -0.65 30.85 4.82
C GLN A 405 0.09 30.02 3.76
N SER A 406 -0.67 29.29 2.93
CA SER A 406 -0.08 28.47 1.87
C SER A 406 0.64 29.31 0.83
N TYR A 407 0.04 30.41 0.39
CA TYR A 407 0.67 31.34 -0.57
C TYR A 407 1.92 32.00 -0.02
N GLY A 408 1.87 32.48 1.23
CA GLY A 408 3.06 32.99 1.90
C GLY A 408 4.18 31.98 1.99
N SER A 409 3.84 30.72 2.26
CA SER A 409 4.81 29.62 2.27
C SER A 409 5.40 29.33 0.87
N ILE A 410 4.58 29.40 -0.18
CA ILE A 410 5.02 29.22 -1.58
C ILE A 410 5.98 30.35 -1.99
N GLU A 411 5.70 31.61 -1.63
CA GLU A 411 6.59 32.75 -1.90
C GLU A 411 7.95 32.59 -1.22
N VAL A 412 7.97 32.12 0.02
CA VAL A 412 9.24 31.84 0.73
C VAL A 412 9.97 30.67 0.08
N LEU A 413 9.29 29.59 -0.29
CA LEU A 413 9.90 28.46 -0.99
C LEU A 413 10.49 28.90 -2.34
N ASP A 414 9.80 29.73 -3.11
CA ASP A 414 10.36 30.28 -4.35
C ASP A 414 11.65 31.08 -4.08
N THR A 415 11.68 31.87 -3.00
CA THR A 415 12.88 32.62 -2.61
C THR A 415 14.03 31.67 -2.21
N LEU A 416 13.74 30.59 -1.47
CA LEU A 416 14.75 29.62 -1.03
C LEU A 416 15.29 28.75 -2.17
N LEU A 417 14.48 28.51 -3.20
CA LEU A 417 14.80 27.68 -4.36
C LEU A 417 15.16 28.52 -5.60
N ASN A 418 15.16 29.84 -5.49
CA ASN A 418 15.57 30.72 -6.59
C ASN A 418 16.98 30.35 -7.06
N ASP A 419 17.22 30.43 -8.37
CA ASP A 419 18.48 30.05 -9.02
C ASP A 419 18.86 28.55 -8.88
N THR A 420 17.92 27.70 -8.51
CA THR A 420 18.09 26.24 -8.46
C THR A 420 17.29 25.55 -9.55
N LEU A 421 17.54 24.22 -9.71
CA LEU A 421 16.79 23.39 -10.65
C LEU A 421 15.28 23.30 -10.33
N LEU A 422 14.89 23.63 -9.10
CA LEU A 422 13.53 23.53 -8.60
C LEU A 422 12.83 24.88 -8.47
N GLY A 423 13.47 25.99 -8.85
CA GLY A 423 12.89 27.33 -8.79
C GLY A 423 11.70 27.51 -9.72
N LEU A 424 10.81 28.45 -9.38
CA LEU A 424 9.72 28.86 -10.28
C LEU A 424 10.28 29.56 -11.52
N THR A 425 9.65 29.32 -12.67
CA THR A 425 9.91 30.13 -13.86
C THR A 425 9.38 31.56 -13.68
N ASP A 426 9.94 32.54 -14.38
CA ASP A 426 9.52 33.93 -14.27
C ASP A 426 8.04 34.12 -14.60
N GLU A 427 7.51 33.33 -15.53
CA GLU A 427 6.10 33.34 -15.89
C GLU A 427 5.23 32.89 -14.71
N LYS A 428 5.58 31.76 -14.08
CA LYS A 428 4.85 31.25 -12.90
C LYS A 428 4.96 32.19 -11.70
N ARG A 429 6.11 32.81 -11.51
CA ARG A 429 6.33 33.83 -10.47
C ARG A 429 5.45 35.07 -10.68
N LYS A 430 5.28 35.48 -11.94
CA LYS A 430 4.35 36.57 -12.30
C LYS A 430 2.91 36.16 -12.00
N GLN A 431 2.48 34.98 -12.41
CA GLN A 431 1.15 34.43 -12.10
C GLN A 431 0.87 34.39 -10.60
N LEU A 432 1.83 33.96 -9.78
CA LEU A 432 1.70 33.96 -8.32
C LEU A 432 1.45 35.34 -7.76
N LYS A 433 2.21 36.36 -8.19
CA LYS A 433 2.06 37.76 -7.75
C LYS A 433 0.71 38.33 -8.17
N GLU A 434 0.28 38.08 -9.40
CA GLU A 434 -1.03 38.54 -9.89
C GLU A 434 -2.15 37.92 -9.07
N TYR A 435 -2.08 36.63 -8.82
CA TYR A 435 -3.07 35.94 -8.00
C TYR A 435 -3.10 36.43 -6.54
N ARG A 436 -1.96 36.64 -5.90
CA ARG A 436 -1.88 37.21 -4.55
C ARG A 436 -2.56 38.58 -4.48
N THR A 437 -2.35 39.37 -5.51
CA THR A 437 -2.99 40.69 -5.61
C THR A 437 -4.51 40.60 -5.74
N LEU A 438 -5.01 39.69 -6.57
CA LEU A 438 -6.45 39.41 -6.74
C LEU A 438 -7.06 38.86 -5.45
N PHE A 439 -6.38 37.91 -4.82
CA PHE A 439 -6.83 37.28 -3.57
C PHE A 439 -6.98 38.31 -2.44
N GLY A 440 -5.96 39.19 -2.25
CA GLY A 440 -6.01 40.28 -1.25
C GLY A 440 -7.06 41.36 -1.54
N LYS A 441 -7.47 41.53 -2.81
CA LYS A 441 -8.61 42.36 -3.17
C LYS A 441 -9.96 41.70 -2.96
N SER A 442 -10.00 40.35 -3.03
CA SER A 442 -11.25 39.59 -2.93
C SER A 442 -11.60 39.23 -1.49
N PHE A 443 -10.62 39.07 -0.63
CA PHE A 443 -10.83 38.65 0.75
C PHE A 443 -10.07 39.53 1.75
N ASP A 444 -10.72 39.82 2.87
CA ASP A 444 -10.12 40.55 3.99
C ASP A 444 -9.57 39.55 5.04
N ILE A 445 -8.25 39.43 5.09
CA ILE A 445 -7.57 38.46 5.95
C ILE A 445 -7.76 38.78 7.44
N GLU A 446 -7.75 40.07 7.83
CA GLU A 446 -7.96 40.47 9.23
C GLU A 446 -9.40 40.19 9.68
N LYS A 447 -10.36 40.45 8.79
CA LYS A 447 -11.75 40.06 9.03
C LYS A 447 -11.96 38.58 9.12
N ALA A 448 -11.30 37.81 8.25
CA ALA A 448 -11.31 36.36 8.31
C ALA A 448 -10.78 35.81 9.65
N LYS A 449 -9.69 36.37 10.20
CA LYS A 449 -9.19 36.04 11.54
C LYS A 449 -10.22 36.25 12.64
N GLN A 450 -10.98 37.34 12.57
CA GLN A 450 -12.03 37.65 13.54
C GLN A 450 -13.26 36.75 13.39
N ALA A 451 -13.53 36.29 12.18
CA ALA A 451 -14.70 35.47 11.85
C ALA A 451 -14.52 33.99 12.30
N VAL A 452 -13.26 33.53 12.49
CA VAL A 452 -13.03 32.14 12.95
C VAL A 452 -13.65 31.92 14.33
N GLY A 453 -14.63 31.00 14.39
CA GLY A 453 -15.38 30.67 15.62
C GLY A 453 -16.35 31.75 16.08
N ASN A 454 -16.56 32.78 15.30
CA ASN A 454 -17.49 33.91 15.61
C ASN A 454 -18.58 33.99 14.53
N GLU A 455 -19.79 33.55 14.87
CA GLU A 455 -20.95 33.56 13.96
C GLU A 455 -21.52 34.95 13.67
N ASP A 456 -21.00 36.01 14.29
CA ASP A 456 -21.51 37.37 14.21
C ASP A 456 -20.70 38.24 13.23
N ILE A 457 -19.57 37.73 12.72
CA ILE A 457 -18.69 38.44 11.82
C ILE A 457 -18.49 37.57 10.56
N SER A 458 -18.64 38.20 9.39
CA SER A 458 -18.34 37.66 8.10
C SER A 458 -16.86 37.84 7.76
N PHE A 459 -16.34 37.01 6.88
CA PHE A 459 -15.01 37.14 6.28
C PHE A 459 -15.01 37.92 4.95
N LEU A 460 -16.19 38.39 4.50
CA LEU A 460 -16.33 39.11 3.23
C LEU A 460 -15.97 40.59 3.39
N PRO A 461 -15.28 41.19 2.40
CA PRO A 461 -14.98 42.63 2.40
C PRO A 461 -16.26 43.48 2.35
N CYS A 462 -16.31 44.53 3.12
CA CYS A 462 -17.49 45.38 3.25
C CYS A 462 -17.88 46.12 1.93
N ASP A 463 -16.91 46.42 1.10
CA ASP A 463 -17.11 47.09 -0.20
C ASP A 463 -17.73 46.16 -1.25
N LYS A 464 -17.43 44.88 -1.19
CA LYS A 464 -17.93 43.84 -2.11
C LYS A 464 -19.19 43.15 -1.60
N ALA A 465 -19.45 43.19 -0.29
CA ALA A 465 -20.56 42.51 0.37
C ALA A 465 -21.36 43.50 1.27
N PRO A 466 -22.06 44.49 0.70
CA PRO A 466 -22.70 45.54 1.47
C PRO A 466 -23.84 45.05 2.35
N LYS A 467 -24.63 44.06 1.92
CA LYS A 467 -25.75 43.53 2.71
C LYS A 467 -25.22 42.74 3.94
N THR A 468 -24.17 42.03 3.77
CA THR A 468 -23.48 41.29 4.86
C THR A 468 -22.96 42.32 5.89
N ALA A 469 -22.29 43.39 5.44
CA ALA A 469 -21.79 44.48 6.30
C ALA A 469 -22.91 45.19 7.06
N GLU A 470 -24.07 45.44 6.43
CA GLU A 470 -25.24 46.05 7.07
C GLU A 470 -25.79 45.15 8.21
N ILE A 471 -25.87 43.83 7.99
CA ILE A 471 -26.35 42.91 9.01
C ILE A 471 -25.35 42.79 10.17
N GLU A 472 -24.04 42.75 9.90
CA GLU A 472 -23.00 42.81 10.95
C GLU A 472 -23.13 44.02 11.84
N GLN A 473 -23.37 45.20 11.23
CA GLN A 473 -23.59 46.42 11.99
C GLN A 473 -24.84 46.33 12.87
N LYS A 474 -25.94 45.74 12.37
CA LYS A 474 -27.16 45.52 13.16
C LYS A 474 -26.88 44.55 14.32
N LEU A 475 -26.13 43.47 14.10
CA LEU A 475 -25.71 42.53 15.17
C LEU A 475 -24.86 43.22 16.24
N ALA A 476 -23.90 44.05 15.83
CA ALA A 476 -23.07 44.84 16.74
C ALA A 476 -23.93 45.78 17.60
N ASN A 477 -24.92 46.44 17.00
CA ASN A 477 -25.83 47.34 17.70
C ASN A 477 -26.69 46.63 18.73
N VAL A 478 -27.25 45.46 18.37
CA VAL A 478 -28.06 44.64 19.31
C VAL A 478 -27.20 44.10 20.45
N LYS A 479 -25.95 43.71 20.20
CA LYS A 479 -25.00 43.31 21.27
C LYS A 479 -24.61 44.49 22.18
N ALA A 480 -24.45 45.67 21.62
CA ALA A 480 -24.22 46.87 22.41
C ALA A 480 -25.42 47.17 23.34
N GLN A 481 -26.68 46.91 22.89
CA GLN A 481 -27.84 47.00 23.77
C GLN A 481 -27.80 46.01 24.92
N LEU A 482 -27.40 44.75 24.64
CA LEU A 482 -27.23 43.73 25.69
C LEU A 482 -26.19 44.15 26.74
N GLU A 483 -25.08 44.71 26.31
CA GLU A 483 -24.09 45.29 27.18
C GLU A 483 -24.59 46.50 27.97
N THR A 484 -25.41 47.35 27.34
CA THR A 484 -26.08 48.47 28.01
C THR A 484 -27.02 47.91 29.10
N TYR A 485 -27.78 46.86 28.85
CA TYR A 485 -28.62 46.25 29.85
C TYR A 485 -27.80 45.71 31.05
N ARG A 486 -26.67 45.05 30.78
CA ARG A 486 -25.75 44.61 31.81
C ARG A 486 -25.30 45.79 32.72
N ARG A 487 -24.81 46.87 32.09
CA ARG A 487 -24.33 48.05 32.80
C ARG A 487 -25.46 48.74 33.59
N THR A 488 -26.66 48.84 33.05
CA THR A 488 -27.83 49.40 33.74
C THR A 488 -28.16 48.61 35.03
N LEU A 489 -28.13 47.29 34.98
CA LEU A 489 -28.32 46.43 36.16
C LEU A 489 -27.22 46.60 37.20
N GLN A 490 -25.97 46.70 36.73
CA GLN A 490 -24.82 46.89 37.63
C GLN A 490 -24.88 48.26 38.33
N THR A 491 -25.15 49.33 37.58
CA THR A 491 -25.28 50.68 38.11
C THR A 491 -26.46 50.76 39.10
N TRP A 492 -27.62 50.21 38.76
CA TRP A 492 -28.78 50.20 39.61
C TRP A 492 -28.54 49.46 40.93
N ALA A 493 -27.80 48.34 40.90
CA ALA A 493 -27.47 47.52 42.07
C ALA A 493 -26.19 48.01 42.79
N ASN A 494 -25.52 49.04 42.31
CA ASN A 494 -24.22 49.55 42.76
C ASN A 494 -23.13 48.45 42.80
N PHE A 495 -23.10 47.63 41.73
CA PHE A 495 -22.13 46.53 41.60
C PHE A 495 -20.87 47.00 40.82
N PRO A 496 -19.70 46.35 41.06
CA PRO A 496 -18.50 46.57 40.21
C PRO A 496 -18.77 46.23 38.76
N ASP A 497 -18.02 46.83 37.86
CA ASP A 497 -18.17 46.64 36.38
C ASP A 497 -18.08 45.20 35.90
N ASP A 498 -17.38 44.30 36.62
CA ASP A 498 -17.23 42.87 36.26
C ASP A 498 -18.15 41.94 37.06
N ALA A 499 -19.07 42.47 37.82
CA ALA A 499 -19.90 41.64 38.72
C ALA A 499 -20.88 40.71 38.01
N LEU A 500 -21.40 41.11 36.85
CA LEU A 500 -22.32 40.35 36.04
C LEU A 500 -21.68 39.93 34.72
N ARG A 501 -21.83 38.63 34.37
CA ARG A 501 -21.38 38.09 33.09
C ARG A 501 -22.59 37.76 32.21
N ILE A 502 -22.42 37.97 30.91
CA ILE A 502 -23.41 37.57 29.91
C ILE A 502 -23.18 36.12 29.56
N GLU A 503 -24.16 35.28 29.70
CA GLU A 503 -24.15 33.86 29.28
C GLU A 503 -25.40 33.56 28.45
N SER A 504 -25.26 32.56 27.55
CA SER A 504 -26.37 31.99 26.80
C SER A 504 -26.30 30.46 26.81
N GLN A 505 -27.42 29.78 26.72
CA GLN A 505 -27.49 28.34 26.51
C GLN A 505 -28.34 28.08 25.26
N GLU A 506 -28.07 26.98 24.53
CA GLU A 506 -28.80 26.61 23.31
C GLU A 506 -30.33 26.52 23.50
N THR A 507 -30.77 26.19 24.71
CA THR A 507 -32.20 26.04 25.08
C THR A 507 -32.75 27.20 25.88
N MET A 508 -31.94 28.20 26.22
CA MET A 508 -32.35 29.36 27.05
C MET A 508 -31.90 30.64 26.41
N SER A 509 -32.68 31.70 26.56
CA SER A 509 -32.32 33.08 26.16
C SER A 509 -31.01 33.54 26.86
N TYR A 510 -30.50 34.69 26.45
CA TYR A 510 -29.43 35.36 27.20
C TYR A 510 -29.82 35.61 28.64
N PHE A 511 -28.87 35.42 29.54
CA PHE A 511 -29.06 35.69 30.97
C PHE A 511 -27.77 36.26 31.57
N PHE A 512 -27.91 37.01 32.65
CA PHE A 512 -26.75 37.51 33.38
C PHE A 512 -26.47 36.58 34.57
N THR A 513 -25.18 36.25 34.76
CA THR A 513 -24.72 35.40 35.87
C THR A 513 -23.81 36.21 36.78
N GLY A 514 -23.80 35.88 38.02
CA GLY A 514 -22.91 36.49 39.03
C GLY A 514 -22.70 35.51 40.23
N THR A 515 -21.89 35.90 41.16
CA THR A 515 -21.67 35.11 42.40
C THR A 515 -22.96 35.01 43.19
N LYS A 516 -23.16 33.88 43.91
CA LYS A 516 -24.35 33.67 44.70
C LYS A 516 -24.61 34.81 45.70
N ALA A 517 -23.54 35.34 46.32
CA ALA A 517 -23.64 36.47 47.27
C ALA A 517 -24.18 37.71 46.58
N LEU A 518 -23.62 38.08 45.41
CA LEU A 518 -24.08 39.26 44.62
C LEU A 518 -25.54 39.10 44.19
N LEU A 519 -25.96 37.93 43.69
CA LEU A 519 -27.32 37.70 43.25
C LEU A 519 -28.32 37.57 44.42
N THR A 520 -27.88 37.19 45.64
CA THR A 520 -28.67 37.25 46.83
C THR A 520 -28.91 38.75 47.24
N THR A 521 -27.83 39.54 47.19
CA THR A 521 -27.95 40.99 47.45
C THR A 521 -28.86 41.68 46.40
N PHE A 522 -28.66 41.32 45.10
CA PHE A 522 -29.51 41.85 44.02
C PHE A 522 -30.99 41.48 44.24
N LYS A 523 -31.30 40.23 44.63
CA LYS A 523 -32.65 39.81 44.87
C LYS A 523 -33.25 40.54 46.06
N SER A 524 -32.48 40.73 47.15
CA SER A 524 -32.99 41.47 48.34
C SER A 524 -33.22 42.96 48.02
N LEU A 525 -32.44 43.54 47.13
CA LEU A 525 -32.62 44.92 46.64
C LEU A 525 -33.86 45.00 45.77
N LEU A 526 -34.08 44.05 44.87
CA LEU A 526 -35.27 43.93 44.02
C LEU A 526 -36.53 43.82 44.85
N ASP A 527 -36.54 42.96 45.88
CA ASP A 527 -37.69 42.73 46.76
C ASP A 527 -38.04 43.97 47.62
N LYS A 528 -37.05 44.80 47.92
CA LYS A 528 -37.25 46.05 48.72
C LYS A 528 -37.62 47.24 47.88
N THR A 529 -37.40 47.26 46.56
CA THR A 529 -37.67 48.41 45.70
C THR A 529 -39.03 48.23 45.03
N PRO A 530 -39.90 49.25 44.94
CA PRO A 530 -41.13 49.21 44.21
C PRO A 530 -40.94 48.86 42.75
N ALA A 531 -41.86 48.10 42.14
CA ALA A 531 -41.71 47.59 40.76
C ALA A 531 -41.61 48.67 39.69
N ASP A 532 -42.17 49.87 39.92
CA ASP A 532 -42.09 51.06 39.08
C ASP A 532 -40.70 51.67 39.00
N LYS A 533 -39.82 51.37 40.00
CA LYS A 533 -38.43 51.80 40.03
C LYS A 533 -37.41 50.73 39.66
N HIS A 534 -37.86 49.56 39.19
CA HIS A 534 -36.95 48.57 38.66
C HIS A 534 -36.37 48.98 37.32
N PRO A 535 -35.11 48.68 37.02
CA PRO A 535 -34.50 49.08 35.77
C PRO A 535 -35.12 48.42 34.55
N PHE A 536 -35.70 47.24 34.72
CA PHE A 536 -36.45 46.51 33.68
C PHE A 536 -37.72 45.87 34.29
N PRO A 537 -38.81 45.68 33.50
CA PRO A 537 -39.98 44.95 33.97
C PRO A 537 -39.70 43.47 34.13
N ASP A 538 -40.41 42.82 35.05
CA ASP A 538 -40.45 41.35 35.23
C ASP A 538 -39.07 40.68 35.37
N ILE A 539 -38.19 41.24 36.17
CA ILE A 539 -36.89 40.67 36.48
C ILE A 539 -37.07 39.40 37.34
N VAL A 540 -36.56 38.26 36.81
CA VAL A 540 -36.54 37.00 37.52
C VAL A 540 -35.13 36.62 37.94
N VAL A 541 -34.91 36.43 39.26
CA VAL A 541 -33.62 35.94 39.78
C VAL A 541 -33.80 34.47 40.15
N THR A 542 -33.12 33.59 39.39
CA THR A 542 -33.13 32.16 39.65
C THR A 542 -31.90 31.74 40.46
N MET A 543 -32.16 31.20 41.67
CA MET A 543 -31.10 30.75 42.58
C MET A 543 -30.94 29.23 42.46
N LYS A 544 -29.85 28.72 41.91
CA LYS A 544 -29.57 27.26 41.81
C LYS A 544 -28.62 26.79 42.92
N LYS A 545 -28.85 25.59 43.44
CA LYS A 545 -28.15 25.04 44.65
C LYS A 545 -26.63 24.83 44.50
N ALA A 546 -26.10 24.71 43.32
CA ALA A 546 -24.73 24.26 43.20
C ALA A 546 -23.74 25.31 42.62
N THR A 547 -24.01 26.06 41.55
CA THR A 547 -22.94 26.87 40.94
C THR A 547 -23.36 28.09 40.14
N ARG A 548 -24.56 28.26 39.65
CA ARG A 548 -24.91 29.41 38.79
C ARG A 548 -26.31 29.95 39.04
N SER A 549 -26.37 31.10 39.69
CA SER A 549 -27.59 31.89 39.79
C SER A 549 -27.66 32.83 38.59
N SER A 550 -28.85 33.10 38.09
CA SER A 550 -29.06 33.87 36.87
C SER A 550 -30.15 34.95 37.05
N ILE A 551 -30.02 36.08 36.31
CA ILE A 551 -31.00 37.12 36.13
C ILE A 551 -31.52 37.04 34.72
N THR A 552 -32.88 36.99 34.56
CA THR A 552 -33.58 36.99 33.29
C THR A 552 -34.71 38.00 33.32
N PHE A 553 -35.06 38.54 32.14
CA PHE A 553 -36.24 39.40 31.96
C PHE A 553 -36.66 39.41 30.49
N PRO A 554 -37.91 39.78 30.12
CA PRO A 554 -38.45 39.64 28.77
C PRO A 554 -37.66 40.33 27.67
N ALA A 555 -37.04 41.47 27.95
CA ALA A 555 -36.21 42.15 26.95
C ALA A 555 -34.97 41.37 26.54
N LEU A 556 -34.44 40.49 27.42
CA LEU A 556 -33.33 39.58 27.04
C LEU A 556 -33.78 38.48 26.08
N GLU A 557 -34.98 37.97 26.22
CA GLU A 557 -35.56 37.02 25.29
C GLU A 557 -35.72 37.60 23.90
N ASN A 558 -36.25 38.83 23.85
CA ASN A 558 -36.38 39.58 22.57
C ASN A 558 -35.04 39.80 21.89
N ILE A 559 -34.01 40.23 22.64
CA ILE A 559 -32.62 40.35 22.09
C ILE A 559 -32.11 39.01 21.60
N HIS A 560 -32.38 37.92 22.33
CA HIS A 560 -31.97 36.58 21.90
C HIS A 560 -32.54 36.20 20.53
N TYR A 561 -33.86 36.36 20.35
CA TYR A 561 -34.50 36.11 19.05
C TYR A 561 -34.00 37.02 17.93
N GLN A 562 -33.76 38.31 18.24
CA GLN A 562 -33.18 39.24 17.28
C GLN A 562 -31.79 38.79 16.83
N ILE A 563 -30.90 38.39 17.75
CA ILE A 563 -29.56 37.91 17.42
C ILE A 563 -29.65 36.64 16.57
N LEU A 564 -30.49 35.65 16.95
CA LEU A 564 -30.69 34.43 16.15
C LEU A 564 -31.22 34.75 14.75
N GLY A 565 -32.18 35.64 14.62
CA GLY A 565 -32.72 36.09 13.34
C GLY A 565 -31.67 36.78 12.47
N LEU A 566 -30.88 37.67 13.05
CA LEU A 566 -29.81 38.37 12.36
C LEU A 566 -28.66 37.42 11.96
N ARG A 567 -28.30 36.42 12.79
CA ARG A 567 -27.32 35.38 12.41
C ARG A 567 -27.77 34.57 11.20
N ASN A 568 -29.03 34.15 11.19
CA ASN A 568 -29.60 33.45 10.04
C ASN A 568 -29.58 34.35 8.79
N ASN A 569 -29.96 35.62 8.91
CA ASN A 569 -29.91 36.58 7.81
C ASN A 569 -28.46 36.80 7.33
N LEU A 570 -27.49 36.81 8.24
CA LEU A 570 -26.07 36.95 7.92
C LEU A 570 -25.59 35.74 7.09
N ARG A 571 -25.94 34.50 7.51
CA ARG A 571 -25.63 33.30 6.75
C ARG A 571 -26.20 33.34 5.32
N PHE A 572 -27.46 33.75 5.17
CA PHE A 572 -28.07 33.90 3.86
C PHE A 572 -27.42 35.02 3.04
N ALA A 573 -27.06 36.15 3.66
CA ALA A 573 -26.38 37.24 2.97
C ALA A 573 -24.98 36.79 2.47
N ILE A 574 -24.22 36.06 3.31
CA ILE A 574 -22.93 35.49 2.91
C ILE A 574 -23.10 34.54 1.72
N GLN A 575 -24.05 33.62 1.76
CA GLN A 575 -24.31 32.68 0.65
C GLN A 575 -24.65 33.39 -0.67
N ASN A 576 -25.38 34.53 -0.61
CA ASN A 576 -25.77 35.29 -1.80
C ASN A 576 -24.67 36.18 -2.33
N GLU A 577 -23.81 36.75 -1.48
CA GLU A 577 -22.75 37.67 -1.86
C GLU A 577 -21.41 37.00 -2.14
N LEU A 578 -21.16 35.78 -1.58
CA LEU A 578 -19.94 35.03 -1.79
C LEU A 578 -19.64 34.75 -3.29
N PRO A 579 -20.62 34.41 -4.16
CA PRO A 579 -20.39 34.28 -5.60
C PRO A 579 -19.87 35.56 -6.25
N ILE A 580 -20.33 36.70 -5.79
CA ILE A 580 -19.89 38.01 -6.33
C ILE A 580 -18.45 38.28 -5.95
N VAL A 581 -18.08 37.99 -4.70
CA VAL A 581 -16.71 38.17 -4.18
C VAL A 581 -15.74 37.23 -4.85
N CYS A 582 -16.15 35.95 -5.09
CA CYS A 582 -15.32 34.92 -5.71
C CYS A 582 -15.19 35.07 -7.24
N ASN A 583 -16.01 35.94 -7.89
CA ASN A 583 -16.10 36.00 -9.35
C ASN A 583 -14.76 36.29 -10.07
N GLU A 584 -13.86 37.07 -9.46
CA GLU A 584 -12.57 37.39 -10.04
C GLU A 584 -11.52 36.28 -9.81
N THR A 585 -11.63 35.53 -8.70
CA THR A 585 -10.65 34.53 -8.28
C THR A 585 -10.97 33.10 -8.76
N GLN A 586 -12.23 32.80 -9.05
CA GLN A 586 -12.68 31.48 -9.47
C GLN A 586 -12.13 30.98 -10.82
N HIS A 587 -11.69 31.91 -11.68
CA HIS A 587 -11.28 31.63 -13.06
C HIS A 587 -9.75 31.50 -13.23
N VAL A 588 -8.99 31.62 -12.15
CA VAL A 588 -7.53 31.55 -12.23
C VAL A 588 -7.08 30.11 -12.38
N ALA A 589 -6.27 29.84 -13.40
CA ALA A 589 -5.67 28.52 -13.63
C ALA A 589 -4.52 28.28 -12.64
N TRP A 590 -4.77 27.51 -11.62
CA TRP A 590 -3.84 27.26 -10.51
C TRP A 590 -3.06 25.94 -10.61
N SER A 591 -3.44 25.08 -11.52
CA SER A 591 -2.87 23.74 -11.69
C SER A 591 -1.34 23.74 -11.85
N SER A 592 -0.77 24.77 -12.51
CA SER A 592 0.69 24.87 -12.68
C SER A 592 1.43 25.09 -11.36
N MET A 593 0.82 25.78 -10.40
CA MET A 593 1.39 26.04 -9.07
C MET A 593 1.22 24.83 -8.17
N GLU A 594 0.07 24.15 -8.24
CA GLU A 594 -0.20 22.90 -7.54
C GLU A 594 0.79 21.81 -7.96
N GLN A 595 1.05 21.69 -9.28
CA GLN A 595 2.05 20.78 -9.82
C GLN A 595 3.47 21.11 -9.35
N TRP A 596 3.83 22.40 -9.30
CA TRP A 596 5.13 22.82 -8.80
C TRP A 596 5.33 22.44 -7.32
N VAL A 597 4.37 22.74 -6.47
CA VAL A 597 4.42 22.37 -5.03
C VAL A 597 4.53 20.85 -4.87
N ALA A 598 3.72 20.09 -5.62
CA ALA A 598 3.77 18.64 -5.62
C ALA A 598 5.15 18.14 -6.06
N HIS A 599 5.70 18.71 -7.14
CA HIS A 599 7.01 18.34 -7.68
C HIS A 599 8.14 18.58 -6.68
N VAL A 600 8.14 19.74 -6.01
CA VAL A 600 9.12 20.07 -4.96
C VAL A 600 9.01 19.07 -3.80
N ASP A 601 7.82 18.85 -3.24
CA ASP A 601 7.65 17.92 -2.10
C ASP A 601 8.03 16.48 -2.48
N VAL A 602 7.69 16.02 -3.68
CA VAL A 602 8.09 14.69 -4.21
C VAL A 602 9.60 14.58 -4.28
N THR A 603 10.27 15.56 -4.88
CA THR A 603 11.74 15.56 -5.05
C THR A 603 12.46 15.51 -3.71
N PHE A 604 12.05 16.33 -2.75
CA PHE A 604 12.62 16.31 -1.39
C PHE A 604 12.26 15.02 -0.64
N THR A 605 11.09 14.45 -0.86
CA THR A 605 10.69 13.16 -0.27
C THR A 605 11.58 12.03 -0.78
N LEU A 606 11.81 11.94 -2.10
CA LEU A 606 12.69 10.93 -2.71
C LEU A 606 14.13 11.09 -2.21
N ALA A 607 14.64 12.31 -2.14
CA ALA A 607 15.98 12.60 -1.63
C ALA A 607 16.14 12.20 -0.16
N ARG A 608 15.15 12.48 0.69
CA ARG A 608 15.15 12.10 2.10
C ARG A 608 15.16 10.58 2.28
N VAL A 609 14.29 9.85 1.58
CA VAL A 609 14.26 8.39 1.61
C VAL A 609 15.61 7.81 1.15
N ALA A 610 16.18 8.39 0.09
CA ALA A 610 17.49 7.98 -0.42
C ALA A 610 18.60 8.18 0.63
N LYS A 611 18.61 9.32 1.33
CA LYS A 611 19.57 9.63 2.39
C LYS A 611 19.43 8.70 3.59
N GLU A 612 18.21 8.47 4.06
CA GLU A 612 17.92 7.61 5.21
C GLU A 612 18.30 6.14 4.95
N ARG A 613 18.09 5.65 3.72
CA ARG A 613 18.29 4.24 3.36
C ARG A 613 19.58 3.95 2.61
N GLY A 614 20.40 4.96 2.39
CA GLY A 614 21.68 4.84 1.68
C GLY A 614 21.51 4.38 0.22
N TYR A 615 20.46 4.85 -0.47
CA TYR A 615 20.24 4.59 -1.88
C TYR A 615 21.16 5.45 -2.73
N LYS A 616 21.48 4.98 -3.93
CA LYS A 616 22.41 5.62 -4.85
C LYS A 616 21.74 6.09 -6.13
N LYS A 617 22.25 7.19 -6.71
CA LYS A 617 21.80 7.72 -7.97
C LYS A 617 22.11 6.73 -9.09
N PRO A 618 21.12 6.31 -9.91
CA PRO A 618 21.38 5.55 -11.10
C PRO A 618 21.98 6.44 -12.22
N GLU A 619 22.85 5.85 -13.04
CA GLU A 619 23.38 6.44 -14.26
C GLU A 619 22.55 6.00 -15.44
N ILE A 620 22.00 6.95 -16.20
CA ILE A 620 21.14 6.66 -17.34
C ILE A 620 21.95 6.79 -18.64
N TYR A 621 21.98 5.72 -19.38
CA TYR A 621 22.64 5.64 -20.70
C TYR A 621 21.56 5.54 -21.78
N TRP A 622 21.87 6.10 -22.93
CA TRP A 622 21.05 5.97 -24.12
C TRP A 622 21.96 5.84 -25.33
N ASN A 623 21.84 4.73 -26.04
CA ASN A 623 22.58 4.49 -27.23
C ASN A 623 21.66 4.65 -28.45
N THR A 624 21.85 5.70 -29.23
CA THR A 624 21.07 5.97 -30.47
C THR A 624 21.35 4.99 -31.59
N GLN A 625 22.44 4.21 -31.51
CA GLN A 625 22.83 3.24 -32.53
C GLN A 625 22.32 1.82 -32.21
N ASN A 626 22.08 1.52 -30.95
CA ASN A 626 21.53 0.24 -30.51
C ASN A 626 20.42 0.51 -29.50
N GLU A 627 19.18 0.41 -29.94
CA GLU A 627 17.98 0.76 -29.11
C GLU A 627 17.68 -0.26 -27.99
N ALA A 628 18.53 -1.25 -27.79
CA ALA A 628 18.33 -2.28 -26.80
C ALA A 628 18.46 -1.76 -25.36
N SER A 629 17.57 -2.20 -24.49
CA SER A 629 17.60 -1.90 -23.06
C SER A 629 18.48 -2.88 -22.29
N GLY A 630 18.98 -2.47 -21.12
CA GLY A 630 19.79 -3.30 -20.26
C GLY A 630 20.19 -2.57 -18.99
N PHE A 631 20.76 -3.28 -18.01
CA PHE A 631 21.25 -2.68 -16.78
C PHE A 631 22.45 -3.43 -16.20
N GLU A 632 23.26 -2.72 -15.43
CA GLU A 632 24.33 -3.24 -14.58
C GLU A 632 24.08 -2.73 -13.14
N ALA A 633 23.92 -3.64 -12.19
CA ALA A 633 23.69 -3.37 -10.78
C ALA A 633 24.79 -3.99 -9.92
N GLN A 634 25.46 -3.20 -9.10
CA GLN A 634 26.41 -3.68 -8.10
C GLN A 634 25.83 -3.51 -6.71
N GLY A 635 25.90 -4.54 -5.91
CA GLY A 635 25.40 -4.54 -4.53
C GLY A 635 23.88 -4.32 -4.44
N LEU A 636 23.11 -4.91 -5.34
CA LEU A 636 21.65 -4.84 -5.39
C LEU A 636 21.03 -5.41 -4.10
N ARG A 637 20.07 -4.66 -3.53
CA ARG A 637 19.33 -4.99 -2.32
C ARG A 637 17.82 -4.94 -2.56
N HIS A 638 17.04 -5.62 -1.72
CA HIS A 638 15.59 -5.60 -1.81
C HIS A 638 14.99 -4.61 -0.80
N PRO A 639 14.39 -3.47 -1.22
CA PRO A 639 14.00 -2.39 -0.33
C PRO A 639 12.99 -2.77 0.74
N LEU A 640 12.04 -3.68 0.43
CA LEU A 640 11.06 -4.16 1.39
C LEU A 640 11.67 -5.11 2.41
N LEU A 641 12.49 -6.07 1.97
CA LEU A 641 13.10 -7.02 2.89
C LEU A 641 14.06 -6.34 3.87
N GLU A 642 14.82 -5.35 3.41
CA GLU A 642 15.63 -4.52 4.29
C GLU A 642 14.80 -3.77 5.35
N SER A 643 13.59 -3.34 4.99
CA SER A 643 12.73 -2.58 5.91
C SER A 643 12.08 -3.44 6.98
N VAL A 644 11.81 -4.72 6.68
CA VAL A 644 11.16 -5.68 7.58
C VAL A 644 12.18 -6.44 8.42
N GLN A 645 13.29 -6.86 7.82
CA GLN A 645 14.32 -7.67 8.45
C GLN A 645 15.47 -6.79 8.98
N THR A 646 15.21 -6.02 10.01
CA THR A 646 16.21 -5.10 10.58
C THR A 646 17.33 -5.80 11.36
N ARG A 647 17.19 -7.09 11.70
CA ARG A 647 18.17 -7.88 12.50
C ARG A 647 19.16 -8.66 11.65
N ILE A 648 18.89 -8.87 10.37
CA ILE A 648 19.72 -9.65 9.46
C ILE A 648 20.02 -8.80 8.25
N GLU A 649 21.28 -8.61 7.92
CA GLU A 649 21.70 -7.87 6.74
C GLU A 649 21.31 -8.65 5.47
N TYR A 650 20.74 -7.95 4.49
CA TYR A 650 20.39 -8.51 3.19
C TYR A 650 21.66 -8.86 2.40
N VAL A 651 21.72 -10.04 1.82
CA VAL A 651 22.83 -10.45 0.94
C VAL A 651 22.75 -9.66 -0.36
N LYS A 652 23.79 -8.86 -0.62
CA LYS A 652 23.90 -8.01 -1.82
C LYS A 652 24.25 -8.85 -3.04
N HIS A 653 23.69 -8.48 -4.19
CA HIS A 653 23.94 -9.18 -5.46
C HIS A 653 24.48 -8.25 -6.52
N ASP A 654 25.43 -8.75 -7.31
CA ASP A 654 25.88 -8.09 -8.52
C ASP A 654 25.18 -8.74 -9.71
N VAL A 655 24.49 -7.93 -10.51
CA VAL A 655 23.63 -8.39 -11.62
C VAL A 655 23.86 -7.51 -12.83
N SER A 656 24.20 -8.11 -13.97
CA SER A 656 24.26 -7.42 -15.27
C SER A 656 23.39 -8.18 -16.27
N LEU A 657 22.61 -7.43 -17.05
CA LEU A 657 21.70 -8.01 -18.03
C LEU A 657 21.62 -7.10 -19.28
N GLY A 658 22.31 -7.52 -20.34
CA GLY A 658 22.30 -6.87 -21.65
C GLY A 658 22.74 -5.42 -21.65
N PHE A 659 23.56 -4.98 -20.68
CA PHE A 659 24.10 -3.62 -20.65
C PHE A 659 25.36 -3.49 -21.48
N ASN A 660 26.30 -4.45 -21.36
CA ASN A 660 27.51 -4.54 -22.17
C ASN A 660 27.38 -5.65 -23.23
N ASP A 661 28.17 -5.60 -24.28
CA ASP A 661 28.14 -6.60 -25.35
C ASP A 661 28.48 -8.03 -24.86
N THR A 662 29.18 -8.14 -23.74
CA THR A 662 29.58 -9.42 -23.13
C THR A 662 28.62 -9.95 -22.12
N ASP A 663 27.58 -9.18 -21.77
CA ASP A 663 26.60 -9.55 -20.74
C ASP A 663 25.61 -10.59 -21.26
N ASP A 664 25.10 -11.39 -20.34
CA ASP A 664 23.96 -12.26 -20.61
C ASP A 664 22.73 -11.41 -20.97
N GLU A 665 21.97 -11.81 -21.96
CA GLU A 665 20.68 -11.20 -22.33
C GLU A 665 19.51 -11.86 -21.59
N GLY A 666 19.68 -13.11 -21.18
CA GLY A 666 18.73 -13.88 -20.42
C GLY A 666 19.39 -14.67 -19.30
N TRP A 667 18.69 -14.83 -18.17
CA TRP A 667 19.14 -15.61 -17.05
C TRP A 667 18.18 -16.75 -16.72
N LEU A 668 18.74 -17.97 -16.57
CA LEU A 668 18.09 -19.09 -15.88
C LEU A 668 18.59 -19.12 -14.45
N LEU A 669 17.73 -18.77 -13.50
CA LEU A 669 18.05 -18.69 -12.08
C LEU A 669 17.56 -19.92 -11.35
N TYR A 670 18.48 -20.83 -11.02
CA TYR A 670 18.21 -22.03 -10.26
C TYR A 670 18.34 -21.80 -8.75
N GLY A 671 17.74 -22.67 -7.98
CA GLY A 671 17.87 -22.67 -6.52
C GLY A 671 16.65 -23.29 -5.86
N MET A 672 16.83 -23.69 -4.62
CA MET A 672 15.79 -24.29 -3.78
C MET A 672 14.67 -23.27 -3.48
N ASN A 673 13.50 -23.78 -3.06
CA ASN A 673 12.48 -22.91 -2.48
C ASN A 673 13.04 -22.22 -1.22
N ALA A 674 12.64 -20.98 -1.01
CA ALA A 674 13.15 -20.09 0.04
C ALA A 674 14.63 -19.67 -0.10
N SER A 675 15.34 -20.03 -1.18
CA SER A 675 16.73 -19.56 -1.41
C SER A 675 16.81 -18.05 -1.73
N GLY A 676 15.71 -17.44 -2.15
CA GLY A 676 15.66 -16.01 -2.47
C GLY A 676 15.52 -15.68 -3.96
N LYS A 677 15.22 -16.63 -4.84
CA LYS A 677 15.04 -16.42 -6.29
C LYS A 677 14.04 -15.32 -6.62
N SER A 678 12.82 -15.48 -6.12
CA SER A 678 11.74 -14.49 -6.31
C SER A 678 12.10 -13.13 -5.71
N SER A 679 12.80 -13.12 -4.57
CA SER A 679 13.26 -11.88 -3.93
C SER A 679 14.29 -11.14 -4.79
N LEU A 680 15.23 -11.86 -5.41
CA LEU A 680 16.22 -11.26 -6.32
C LEU A 680 15.53 -10.69 -7.57
N MET A 681 14.63 -11.43 -8.20
CA MET A 681 13.88 -10.94 -9.37
C MET A 681 13.04 -9.71 -9.03
N LYS A 682 12.34 -9.71 -7.88
CA LYS A 682 11.60 -8.53 -7.42
C LYS A 682 12.53 -7.34 -7.17
N ALA A 683 13.70 -7.55 -6.57
CA ALA A 683 14.68 -6.49 -6.37
C ALA A 683 15.14 -5.86 -7.69
N ILE A 684 15.35 -6.67 -8.73
CA ILE A 684 15.67 -6.20 -10.09
C ILE A 684 14.53 -5.32 -10.63
N GLY A 685 13.31 -5.85 -10.69
CA GLY A 685 12.14 -5.12 -11.21
C GLY A 685 11.86 -3.82 -10.47
N ILE A 686 11.91 -3.86 -9.13
CA ILE A 686 11.72 -2.68 -8.27
C ILE A 686 12.79 -1.62 -8.55
N SER A 687 14.07 -2.01 -8.66
CA SER A 687 15.16 -1.05 -8.88
C SER A 687 15.06 -0.40 -10.26
N VAL A 688 14.67 -1.14 -11.30
CA VAL A 688 14.43 -0.59 -12.64
C VAL A 688 13.28 0.43 -12.59
N LEU A 689 12.13 0.07 -11.96
CA LEU A 689 10.99 0.99 -11.83
C LEU A 689 11.35 2.26 -11.04
N LEU A 690 12.06 2.13 -9.91
CA LEU A 690 12.51 3.28 -9.12
C LEU A 690 13.44 4.19 -9.92
N ALA A 691 14.43 3.61 -10.64
CA ALA A 691 15.34 4.38 -11.48
C ALA A 691 14.58 5.16 -12.55
N GLN A 692 13.63 4.53 -13.25
CA GLN A 692 12.82 5.15 -14.29
C GLN A 692 11.76 6.13 -13.75
N ALA A 693 11.37 5.99 -12.49
CA ALA A 693 10.60 7.03 -11.80
C ALA A 693 11.45 8.28 -11.44
N GLY A 694 12.77 8.24 -11.66
CA GLY A 694 13.69 9.29 -11.28
C GLY A 694 13.99 9.30 -9.77
N SER A 695 14.04 8.13 -9.14
CA SER A 695 14.42 7.94 -7.75
C SER A 695 15.81 7.29 -7.65
N PHE A 696 16.50 7.51 -6.54
CA PHE A 696 17.66 6.72 -6.18
C PHE A 696 17.25 5.28 -5.83
N VAL A 697 18.16 4.34 -6.00
CA VAL A 697 17.90 2.89 -5.95
C VAL A 697 18.75 2.19 -4.89
N PRO A 698 18.28 1.04 -4.34
CA PRO A 698 18.95 0.29 -3.28
C PRO A 698 20.16 -0.52 -3.80
N VAL A 699 21.21 0.14 -4.22
CA VAL A 699 22.41 -0.45 -4.83
C VAL A 699 23.68 0.24 -4.33
N THR A 700 24.83 -0.28 -4.71
CA THR A 700 26.12 0.44 -4.62
C THR A 700 26.39 1.26 -5.88
N SER A 701 26.09 0.70 -7.05
CA SER A 701 26.17 1.36 -8.36
C SER A 701 25.10 0.78 -9.28
N PHE A 702 24.48 1.61 -10.12
CA PHE A 702 23.46 1.18 -11.08
C PHE A 702 23.57 1.96 -12.38
N LYS A 703 23.72 1.24 -13.48
CA LYS A 703 23.70 1.78 -14.83
C LYS A 703 22.49 1.21 -15.57
N LEU A 704 21.77 2.04 -16.30
CA LEU A 704 20.50 1.67 -16.93
C LEU A 704 20.35 2.27 -18.32
N CYS A 705 20.06 1.41 -19.30
CA CYS A 705 19.38 1.79 -20.54
C CYS A 705 17.88 1.56 -20.35
N PRO A 706 17.02 2.60 -20.36
CA PRO A 706 15.63 2.51 -19.94
C PRO A 706 14.80 1.50 -20.73
N PHE A 707 13.96 0.75 -20.03
CA PHE A 707 13.00 -0.19 -20.60
C PHE A 707 11.71 0.51 -21.00
N LYS A 708 11.06 0.05 -22.08
CA LYS A 708 9.70 0.46 -22.48
C LYS A 708 8.63 -0.40 -21.83
N SER A 709 8.96 -1.66 -21.50
CA SER A 709 8.01 -2.55 -20.87
C SER A 709 8.65 -3.45 -19.81
N ILE A 710 7.90 -3.71 -18.75
CA ILE A 710 8.23 -4.69 -17.71
C ILE A 710 7.08 -5.66 -17.62
N LEU A 711 7.35 -6.92 -17.86
CA LEU A 711 6.39 -8.00 -17.92
C LEU A 711 6.73 -9.03 -16.84
N THR A 712 5.78 -9.36 -15.99
CA THR A 712 6.04 -10.26 -14.86
C THR A 712 5.09 -11.45 -14.83
N ARG A 713 5.61 -12.59 -14.40
CA ARG A 713 4.86 -13.78 -14.03
C ARG A 713 5.51 -14.41 -12.79
N ILE A 714 5.20 -13.85 -11.60
CA ILE A 714 5.87 -14.21 -10.34
C ILE A 714 4.92 -14.91 -9.35
N LEU A 715 3.63 -14.62 -9.39
CA LEU A 715 2.65 -15.17 -8.46
C LEU A 715 1.70 -16.11 -9.17
N ASN A 716 1.57 -17.33 -8.66
CA ASN A 716 0.49 -18.24 -9.02
C ASN A 716 -0.78 -17.81 -8.28
N GLN A 717 -1.66 -17.05 -8.95
CA GLN A 717 -3.00 -16.81 -8.43
C GLN A 717 -3.94 -17.85 -9.01
N ASP A 718 -4.41 -18.75 -8.17
CA ASP A 718 -5.46 -19.70 -8.53
C ASP A 718 -6.74 -18.94 -8.88
N ASN A 719 -7.15 -19.07 -10.12
CA ASN A 719 -8.33 -18.39 -10.64
C ASN A 719 -9.55 -19.35 -10.65
N LEU A 720 -9.92 -19.82 -9.46
CA LEU A 720 -11.04 -20.74 -9.23
C LEU A 720 -12.37 -20.24 -9.85
N TRP A 721 -12.52 -18.92 -10.01
CA TRP A 721 -13.77 -18.30 -10.47
C TRP A 721 -13.90 -18.18 -12.00
N ALA A 722 -12.81 -18.36 -12.76
CA ALA A 722 -12.84 -18.22 -14.22
C ALA A 722 -13.25 -19.53 -14.94
N GLY A 723 -13.43 -20.62 -14.21
CA GLY A 723 -13.66 -21.96 -14.80
C GLY A 723 -12.49 -22.47 -15.65
N LEU A 724 -11.38 -21.73 -15.70
CA LEU A 724 -10.13 -22.15 -16.33
C LEU A 724 -9.22 -22.74 -15.26
N SER A 725 -8.50 -23.81 -15.64
CA SER A 725 -7.44 -24.31 -14.77
C SER A 725 -6.35 -23.24 -14.58
N SER A 726 -5.68 -23.22 -13.44
CA SER A 726 -4.55 -22.30 -13.17
C SER A 726 -3.51 -22.31 -14.30
N PHE A 727 -3.29 -23.49 -14.89
CA PHE A 727 -2.40 -23.64 -16.03
C PHE A 727 -2.90 -22.93 -17.30
N ALA A 728 -4.19 -22.99 -17.61
CA ALA A 728 -4.73 -22.30 -18.79
C ALA A 728 -4.61 -20.76 -18.68
N VAL A 729 -4.79 -20.23 -17.47
CA VAL A 729 -4.57 -18.81 -17.18
C VAL A 729 -3.09 -18.46 -17.38
N GLU A 730 -2.19 -19.28 -16.84
CA GLU A 730 -0.75 -19.10 -16.97
C GLU A 730 -0.30 -19.09 -18.44
N ILE A 731 -0.78 -20.02 -19.26
CA ILE A 731 -0.45 -20.07 -20.69
C ILE A 731 -0.97 -18.85 -21.45
N ALA A 732 -2.16 -18.34 -21.08
CA ALA A 732 -2.67 -17.11 -21.68
C ALA A 732 -1.76 -15.91 -21.36
N GLU A 733 -1.35 -15.77 -20.09
CA GLU A 733 -0.43 -14.71 -19.66
C GLU A 733 0.96 -14.82 -20.33
N LEU A 734 1.50 -16.03 -20.43
CA LEU A 734 2.77 -16.28 -21.13
C LEU A 734 2.69 -15.96 -22.62
N ARG A 735 1.60 -16.36 -23.30
CA ARG A 735 1.34 -15.98 -24.70
C ARG A 735 1.43 -14.47 -24.86
N ASP A 736 0.80 -13.73 -23.96
CA ASP A 736 0.74 -12.28 -24.03
C ASP A 736 2.12 -11.66 -23.76
N ILE A 737 2.88 -12.19 -22.82
CA ILE A 737 4.28 -11.79 -22.56
C ILE A 737 5.12 -12.02 -23.83
N PHE A 738 5.07 -13.18 -24.43
CA PHE A 738 5.86 -13.50 -25.63
C PHE A 738 5.49 -12.60 -26.82
N GLN A 739 4.22 -12.35 -27.05
CA GLN A 739 3.77 -11.49 -28.17
C GLN A 739 4.21 -10.03 -28.05
N ARG A 740 4.46 -9.54 -26.82
CA ARG A 740 4.75 -8.13 -26.52
C ARG A 740 6.22 -7.85 -26.28
N SER A 741 7.00 -8.89 -26.05
CA SER A 741 8.42 -8.74 -25.75
C SER A 741 9.20 -8.29 -26.97
N ASN A 742 10.14 -7.37 -26.75
CA ASN A 742 11.09 -6.88 -27.74
C ASN A 742 12.41 -6.51 -27.04
N GLU A 743 13.37 -5.95 -27.77
CA GLU A 743 14.69 -5.53 -27.28
C GLU A 743 14.64 -4.47 -26.15
N ARG A 744 13.47 -3.85 -25.92
CA ARG A 744 13.25 -2.87 -24.84
C ARG A 744 12.36 -3.40 -23.72
N SER A 745 12.22 -4.71 -23.61
CA SER A 745 11.41 -5.38 -22.62
C SER A 745 12.26 -6.07 -21.55
N LEU A 746 11.81 -5.98 -20.28
CA LEU A 746 12.31 -6.79 -19.17
C LEU A 746 11.22 -7.80 -18.78
N VAL A 747 11.54 -9.10 -18.86
CA VAL A 747 10.62 -10.19 -18.52
C VAL A 747 11.11 -10.89 -17.25
N LEU A 748 10.24 -10.99 -16.23
CA LEU A 748 10.57 -11.65 -14.96
C LEU A 748 9.57 -12.80 -14.73
N GLY A 749 10.06 -14.04 -14.78
CA GLY A 749 9.23 -15.23 -14.64
C GLY A 749 9.68 -16.14 -13.49
N ASP A 750 8.76 -16.56 -12.63
CA ASP A 750 9.03 -17.44 -11.50
C ASP A 750 8.23 -18.74 -11.61
N GLU A 751 8.94 -19.87 -11.57
CA GLU A 751 8.37 -21.22 -11.59
C GLU A 751 7.34 -21.44 -12.73
N LEU A 752 7.70 -20.99 -13.95
CA LEU A 752 6.82 -21.04 -15.11
C LEU A 752 6.38 -22.47 -15.43
N CYS A 753 5.10 -22.61 -15.81
CA CYS A 753 4.46 -23.86 -16.18
C CYS A 753 4.44 -24.93 -15.06
N SER A 754 4.46 -24.51 -13.80
CA SER A 754 4.42 -25.42 -12.65
C SER A 754 3.12 -26.22 -12.52
N GLY A 755 2.06 -25.80 -13.19
CA GLY A 755 0.72 -26.43 -13.18
C GLY A 755 0.54 -27.63 -14.13
N THR A 756 1.59 -28.10 -14.84
CA THR A 756 1.52 -29.24 -15.77
C THR A 756 2.64 -30.25 -15.53
N GLU A 757 2.64 -31.33 -16.33
CA GLU A 757 3.68 -32.33 -16.19
C GLU A 757 5.06 -31.82 -16.62
N SER A 758 6.12 -32.31 -15.99
CA SER A 758 7.48 -31.78 -16.08
C SER A 758 8.04 -31.73 -17.51
N ILE A 759 7.68 -32.67 -18.40
CA ILE A 759 8.19 -32.70 -19.78
C ILE A 759 7.57 -31.58 -20.59
N SER A 760 6.24 -31.40 -20.56
CA SER A 760 5.56 -30.30 -21.27
C SER A 760 5.96 -28.93 -20.70
N ALA A 761 6.09 -28.82 -19.38
CA ALA A 761 6.59 -27.61 -18.74
C ALA A 761 7.99 -27.23 -19.27
N THR A 762 8.91 -28.19 -19.25
CA THR A 762 10.27 -27.98 -19.77
C THR A 762 10.30 -27.59 -21.23
N SER A 763 9.46 -28.24 -22.06
CA SER A 763 9.37 -27.96 -23.51
C SER A 763 8.81 -26.56 -23.79
N LEU A 764 7.74 -26.16 -23.07
CA LEU A 764 7.14 -24.84 -23.25
C LEU A 764 8.08 -23.72 -22.79
N VAL A 765 8.74 -23.90 -21.65
CA VAL A 765 9.68 -22.92 -21.13
C VAL A 765 10.91 -22.81 -22.05
N ALA A 766 11.43 -23.94 -22.56
CA ALA A 766 12.54 -23.94 -23.54
C ALA A 766 12.18 -23.19 -24.81
N ALA A 767 10.99 -23.46 -25.37
CA ALA A 767 10.49 -22.75 -26.56
C ALA A 767 10.32 -21.24 -26.27
N GLY A 768 9.80 -20.87 -25.10
CA GLY A 768 9.66 -19.48 -24.66
C GLY A 768 11.00 -18.77 -24.52
N ILE A 769 12.00 -19.42 -23.94
CA ILE A 769 13.39 -18.89 -23.84
C ILE A 769 13.94 -18.61 -25.24
N HIS A 770 13.83 -19.57 -26.13
CA HIS A 770 14.29 -19.41 -27.52
C HIS A 770 13.60 -18.27 -28.25
N TYR A 771 12.29 -18.12 -28.03
CA TYR A 771 11.51 -17.04 -28.61
C TYR A 771 11.94 -15.66 -28.06
N LEU A 772 12.08 -15.49 -26.75
CA LEU A 772 12.51 -14.25 -26.13
C LEU A 772 13.96 -13.88 -26.56
N HIS A 773 14.81 -14.86 -26.64
CA HIS A 773 16.17 -14.67 -27.13
C HIS A 773 16.23 -14.16 -28.58
N LYS A 774 15.38 -14.72 -29.45
CA LYS A 774 15.21 -14.25 -30.83
C LYS A 774 14.70 -12.81 -30.91
N GLN A 775 13.87 -12.37 -29.94
CA GLN A 775 13.35 -11.00 -29.83
C GLN A 775 14.35 -10.05 -29.15
N SER A 776 15.53 -10.53 -28.78
CA SER A 776 16.52 -9.79 -28.01
C SER A 776 15.95 -9.16 -26.72
N ALA A 777 14.91 -9.77 -26.13
CA ALA A 777 14.33 -9.31 -24.88
C ALA A 777 15.26 -9.63 -23.69
N ARG A 778 15.23 -8.81 -22.64
CA ARG A 778 15.93 -9.10 -21.40
C ARG A 778 15.02 -9.88 -20.47
N TYR A 779 15.50 -11.03 -19.96
CA TYR A 779 14.65 -11.89 -19.11
C TYR A 779 15.42 -12.58 -17.99
N VAL A 780 14.72 -12.79 -16.87
CA VAL A 780 15.20 -13.61 -15.75
C VAL A 780 14.10 -14.62 -15.40
N PHE A 781 14.41 -15.92 -15.58
CA PHE A 781 13.51 -17.00 -15.27
C PHE A 781 14.04 -17.83 -14.10
N ALA A 782 13.35 -17.74 -12.97
CA ALA A 782 13.62 -18.63 -11.86
C ALA A 782 12.89 -19.96 -12.09
N THR A 783 13.59 -21.06 -11.94
CA THR A 783 13.07 -22.37 -12.30
C THR A 783 13.67 -23.50 -11.46
N HIS A 784 12.91 -24.58 -11.34
CA HIS A 784 13.35 -25.88 -10.82
C HIS A 784 13.52 -26.91 -11.96
N LEU A 785 13.26 -26.53 -13.21
CA LEU A 785 13.33 -27.43 -14.37
C LEU A 785 14.78 -27.65 -14.79
N HIS A 786 15.49 -28.49 -14.05
CA HIS A 786 16.89 -28.80 -14.35
C HIS A 786 17.08 -29.45 -15.74
N GLY A 787 16.05 -30.07 -16.32
CA GLY A 787 16.05 -30.59 -17.69
C GLY A 787 16.34 -29.53 -18.76
N LEU A 788 16.04 -28.25 -18.53
CA LEU A 788 16.33 -27.16 -19.45
C LEU A 788 17.82 -27.07 -19.81
N HIS A 789 18.68 -27.22 -18.81
CA HIS A 789 20.12 -27.17 -19.01
C HIS A 789 20.66 -28.35 -19.84
N SER A 790 19.91 -29.43 -19.99
CA SER A 790 20.29 -30.62 -20.75
C SER A 790 19.88 -30.56 -22.22
N ILE A 791 19.13 -29.54 -22.63
CA ILE A 791 18.65 -29.35 -24.01
C ILE A 791 19.79 -28.71 -24.82
N PRO A 792 20.31 -29.37 -25.88
CA PRO A 792 21.44 -28.83 -26.66
C PRO A 792 21.18 -27.45 -27.28
N GLU A 793 19.95 -27.20 -27.73
CA GLU A 793 19.53 -25.93 -28.33
C GLU A 793 19.58 -24.79 -27.31
N ILE A 794 19.24 -25.07 -26.04
CA ILE A 794 19.34 -24.08 -24.94
C ILE A 794 20.80 -23.83 -24.58
N GLN A 795 21.64 -24.88 -24.55
CA GLN A 795 23.08 -24.73 -24.30
C GLN A 795 23.81 -23.93 -25.38
N SER A 796 23.31 -23.98 -26.63
CA SER A 796 23.89 -23.29 -27.77
C SER A 796 23.50 -21.82 -27.86
N LEU A 797 22.57 -21.32 -27.05
CA LEU A 797 22.20 -19.91 -27.05
C LEU A 797 23.33 -19.08 -26.46
N GLU A 798 23.90 -18.21 -27.31
CA GLU A 798 24.87 -17.21 -26.87
C GLU A 798 24.21 -16.22 -25.92
N LYS A 799 24.95 -15.72 -24.93
CA LYS A 799 24.43 -14.72 -23.95
C LYS A 799 23.24 -15.21 -23.09
N LEU A 800 23.08 -16.54 -22.94
CA LEU A 800 22.17 -17.12 -21.95
C LEU A 800 22.96 -17.53 -20.72
N GLY A 801 22.78 -16.81 -19.63
CA GLY A 801 23.43 -17.07 -18.35
C GLY A 801 22.67 -18.11 -17.55
N THR A 802 23.39 -19.09 -17.01
CA THR A 802 22.85 -20.01 -16.02
C THR A 802 23.44 -19.68 -14.67
N TRP A 803 22.55 -19.42 -13.68
CA TRP A 803 22.94 -18.95 -12.36
C TRP A 803 22.18 -19.70 -11.27
N HIS A 804 22.76 -19.81 -10.06
CA HIS A 804 22.05 -20.36 -8.92
C HIS A 804 22.37 -19.62 -7.62
N LEU A 805 21.40 -19.61 -6.71
CA LEU A 805 21.59 -19.13 -5.35
C LEU A 805 22.09 -20.28 -4.47
N ARG A 806 23.27 -20.09 -3.86
CA ARG A 806 23.94 -21.11 -3.10
C ARG A 806 23.20 -21.45 -1.81
N VAL A 807 23.01 -22.74 -1.62
CA VAL A 807 22.53 -23.35 -0.38
C VAL A 807 23.43 -24.53 -0.08
N HIS A 808 23.87 -24.70 1.16
CA HIS A 808 24.63 -25.86 1.56
C HIS A 808 24.06 -26.48 2.85
N TYR A 809 24.28 -27.77 3.01
CA TYR A 809 23.86 -28.46 4.19
C TYR A 809 25.02 -28.48 5.18
N ASP A 810 24.83 -27.96 6.39
CA ASP A 810 25.77 -28.05 7.50
C ASP A 810 25.55 -29.35 8.26
N ALA A 811 26.44 -30.29 8.05
CA ALA A 811 26.37 -31.62 8.67
C ALA A 811 26.63 -31.59 10.20
N VAL A 812 27.21 -30.51 10.73
CA VAL A 812 27.48 -30.37 12.17
C VAL A 812 26.24 -29.86 12.89
N ALA A 813 25.59 -28.87 12.29
CA ALA A 813 24.37 -28.29 12.83
C ALA A 813 23.10 -29.04 12.42
N ASP A 814 23.19 -30.04 11.51
CA ASP A 814 22.09 -30.76 10.87
C ASP A 814 21.03 -29.82 10.26
N THR A 815 21.49 -28.71 9.67
CA THR A 815 20.63 -27.67 9.12
C THR A 815 21.05 -27.25 7.71
N LEU A 816 20.08 -26.70 6.95
CA LEU A 816 20.37 -26.03 5.68
C LEU A 816 20.77 -24.59 5.93
N VAL A 817 21.91 -24.22 5.41
CA VAL A 817 22.40 -22.84 5.44
C VAL A 817 22.19 -22.24 4.06
N TYR A 818 21.40 -21.17 4.05
CA TYR A 818 21.09 -20.38 2.86
C TYR A 818 22.10 -19.23 2.75
N ASP A 819 23.20 -19.46 2.03
CA ASP A 819 24.20 -18.40 1.78
C ASP A 819 23.63 -17.28 0.92
N ARG A 820 22.67 -17.63 0.06
CA ARG A 820 21.99 -16.71 -0.88
C ARG A 820 22.94 -15.97 -1.82
N THR A 821 24.18 -16.38 -1.95
CA THR A 821 25.13 -15.82 -2.90
C THR A 821 24.89 -16.35 -4.30
N LEU A 822 25.06 -15.49 -5.31
CA LEU A 822 24.83 -15.82 -6.72
C LEU A 822 26.08 -16.48 -7.32
N HIS A 823 25.94 -17.63 -7.96
CA HIS A 823 27.02 -18.39 -8.59
C HIS A 823 26.61 -18.84 -9.99
N LYS A 824 27.60 -18.94 -10.90
CA LYS A 824 27.39 -19.47 -12.26
C LYS A 824 27.07 -20.97 -12.23
N GLY A 825 26.24 -21.43 -13.17
CA GLY A 825 25.83 -22.81 -13.36
C GLY A 825 24.49 -23.15 -12.67
N PRO A 826 23.93 -24.35 -12.97
CA PRO A 826 22.61 -24.73 -12.50
C PRO A 826 22.56 -25.15 -11.02
N GLY A 827 23.70 -25.20 -10.33
CA GLY A 827 23.79 -25.68 -8.96
C GLY A 827 23.56 -27.21 -8.84
N ARG A 828 23.33 -27.67 -7.61
CA ARG A 828 23.02 -29.09 -7.35
C ARG A 828 21.54 -29.37 -7.62
N THR A 829 21.26 -30.54 -8.19
CA THR A 829 19.92 -30.87 -8.69
C THR A 829 18.98 -31.50 -7.66
N LEU A 830 19.48 -31.98 -6.53
CA LEU A 830 18.73 -32.84 -5.60
C LEU A 830 18.89 -32.40 -4.15
N TYR A 831 17.95 -31.61 -3.64
CA TYR A 831 17.94 -31.16 -2.25
C TYR A 831 16.68 -31.53 -1.45
N GLY A 832 15.67 -32.13 -2.09
CA GLY A 832 14.38 -32.37 -1.42
C GLY A 832 14.47 -33.27 -0.20
N LEU A 833 15.34 -34.29 -0.22
CA LEU A 833 15.52 -35.18 0.91
C LEU A 833 16.40 -34.57 2.02
N GLU A 834 17.33 -33.68 1.65
CA GLU A 834 18.14 -32.92 2.61
C GLU A 834 17.26 -31.88 3.33
N VAL A 835 16.30 -31.25 2.62
CA VAL A 835 15.28 -30.41 3.25
C VAL A 835 14.41 -31.19 4.22
N ALA A 836 13.90 -32.35 3.77
CA ALA A 836 13.07 -33.21 4.62
C ALA A 836 13.82 -33.66 5.87
N ARG A 837 15.13 -33.95 5.76
CA ARG A 837 16.01 -34.24 6.87
C ARG A 837 16.20 -33.07 7.82
N ALA A 838 16.50 -31.89 7.29
CA ALA A 838 16.65 -30.65 8.07
C ALA A 838 15.34 -30.23 8.79
N MET A 839 14.19 -30.65 8.26
CA MET A 839 12.87 -30.51 8.87
C MET A 839 12.49 -31.63 9.83
N HIS A 840 13.47 -32.47 10.19
CA HIS A 840 13.34 -33.59 11.15
C HIS A 840 12.27 -34.62 10.76
N MET A 841 12.13 -34.90 9.44
CA MET A 841 11.27 -35.99 8.98
C MET A 841 11.73 -37.34 9.54
N PRO A 842 10.83 -38.26 9.94
CA PRO A 842 11.20 -39.54 10.49
C PRO A 842 12.21 -40.31 9.63
N HIS A 843 13.23 -40.86 10.28
CA HIS A 843 14.37 -41.49 9.60
C HIS A 843 13.96 -42.63 8.66
N ASP A 844 12.92 -43.38 9.02
CA ASP A 844 12.41 -44.50 8.22
C ASP A 844 11.78 -44.03 6.90
N ILE A 845 11.08 -42.87 6.93
CA ILE A 845 10.54 -42.25 5.72
C ILE A 845 11.69 -41.80 4.82
N LEU A 846 12.73 -41.17 5.41
CA LEU A 846 13.89 -40.72 4.65
C LEU A 846 14.65 -41.88 4.00
N LYS A 847 14.81 -42.99 4.70
CA LYS A 847 15.41 -44.22 4.13
C LYS A 847 14.62 -44.75 2.92
N LEU A 848 13.31 -44.89 3.06
CA LEU A 848 12.43 -45.31 1.97
C LEU A 848 12.47 -44.33 0.79
N ALA A 849 12.42 -43.04 1.05
CA ALA A 849 12.50 -42.03 0.02
C ALA A 849 13.85 -42.04 -0.73
N HIS A 850 14.95 -42.30 -0.03
CA HIS A 850 16.26 -42.51 -0.65
C HIS A 850 16.29 -43.75 -1.54
N SER A 851 15.65 -44.85 -1.12
CA SER A 851 15.59 -46.07 -1.95
C SER A 851 14.75 -45.84 -3.21
N TYR A 852 13.59 -45.18 -3.10
CA TYR A 852 12.75 -44.81 -4.25
C TYR A 852 13.46 -43.84 -5.20
N ARG A 853 14.20 -42.87 -4.67
CA ARG A 853 14.99 -41.94 -5.50
C ARG A 853 16.00 -42.67 -6.36
N LYS A 854 16.71 -43.66 -5.79
CA LYS A 854 17.64 -44.53 -6.56
C LYS A 854 16.95 -45.32 -7.68
N GLN A 855 15.79 -45.88 -7.40
CA GLN A 855 15.01 -46.59 -8.40
C GLN A 855 14.58 -45.67 -9.56
N LEU A 856 14.09 -44.46 -9.25
CA LEU A 856 13.65 -43.48 -10.24
C LEU A 856 14.80 -42.93 -11.09
N LEU A 857 16.01 -42.85 -10.56
CA LEU A 857 17.21 -42.42 -11.29
C LEU A 857 17.81 -43.50 -12.17
N GLY A 858 17.19 -44.70 -12.23
CA GLY A 858 17.69 -45.83 -13.04
C GLY A 858 18.95 -46.50 -12.46
N GLU A 859 19.35 -46.16 -11.20
CA GLU A 859 20.45 -46.80 -10.48
C GLU A 859 20.00 -48.18 -9.93
N VAL A 860 19.25 -48.89 -10.75
CA VAL A 860 18.77 -50.26 -10.42
C VAL A 860 19.85 -51.27 -10.76
N GLY A 861 20.60 -51.63 -9.75
CA GLY A 861 21.54 -52.74 -9.88
C GLY A 861 22.40 -52.90 -8.63
N HIS A 862 21.86 -53.54 -7.66
CA HIS A 862 22.35 -54.34 -6.55
C HIS A 862 21.78 -53.93 -5.18
N SER A 863 21.16 -54.94 -4.57
CA SER A 863 20.54 -54.98 -3.26
C SER A 863 21.46 -54.48 -2.14
N GLU A 864 20.86 -53.75 -1.21
CA GLU A 864 21.28 -53.64 0.20
C GLU A 864 22.60 -52.97 0.56
N ALA A 865 23.11 -51.98 -0.19
CA ALA A 865 24.19 -51.15 0.35
C ALA A 865 23.63 -49.99 1.20
N GLU A 866 23.85 -50.00 2.51
CA GLU A 866 23.48 -48.88 3.39
C GLU A 866 24.31 -47.62 3.07
N SER A 867 23.64 -46.48 2.94
CA SER A 867 24.35 -45.22 2.79
C SER A 867 25.06 -44.82 4.09
N SER A 868 26.17 -44.11 3.96
CA SER A 868 26.93 -43.61 5.10
C SER A 868 26.16 -42.53 5.90
N SER A 869 26.24 -42.59 7.22
CA SER A 869 25.75 -41.52 8.10
C SER A 869 26.52 -40.18 7.94
N TRP A 870 27.69 -40.20 7.30
CA TRP A 870 28.57 -39.06 7.12
C TRP A 870 28.33 -38.32 5.79
N ASN A 871 28.01 -39.07 4.72
CA ASN A 871 27.68 -38.51 3.40
C ASN A 871 26.80 -39.52 2.66
N THR A 872 25.61 -39.09 2.31
CA THR A 872 24.58 -39.96 1.68
C THR A 872 24.94 -40.45 0.27
N ASN A 873 25.97 -39.87 -0.34
CA ASN A 873 26.52 -40.32 -1.63
C ASN A 873 27.59 -41.41 -1.48
N VAL A 874 27.94 -41.78 -0.25
CA VAL A 874 28.90 -42.84 0.02
C VAL A 874 28.12 -44.06 0.52
N TYR A 875 28.21 -45.16 -0.22
CA TYR A 875 27.48 -46.40 0.04
C TYR A 875 28.42 -47.51 0.46
N ARG A 876 28.04 -48.28 1.50
CA ARG A 876 28.78 -49.43 1.98
C ARG A 876 28.53 -50.63 1.07
N LYS A 877 29.20 -50.69 -0.09
CA LYS A 877 29.00 -51.72 -1.10
C LYS A 877 30.08 -52.79 -1.04
N ASP A 878 31.33 -52.37 -1.16
CA ASP A 878 32.49 -53.19 -1.17
C ASP A 878 33.62 -52.48 -0.42
N CYS A 879 34.59 -53.19 0.13
CA CYS A 879 35.77 -52.57 0.66
C CYS A 879 36.63 -51.97 -0.49
N GLU A 880 36.81 -50.69 -0.53
CA GLU A 880 37.53 -49.95 -1.60
C GLU A 880 39.03 -50.30 -1.62
N VAL A 881 39.54 -50.95 -0.57
CA VAL A 881 40.96 -51.39 -0.45
C VAL A 881 41.16 -52.80 -0.94
N CYS A 882 40.45 -53.82 -0.36
CA CYS A 882 40.65 -55.21 -0.69
C CYS A 882 39.59 -55.75 -1.65
N GLN A 883 38.62 -54.95 -2.08
CA GLN A 883 37.54 -55.28 -3.01
C GLN A 883 36.64 -56.45 -2.60
N LYS A 884 36.69 -56.89 -1.32
CA LYS A 884 35.80 -57.93 -0.79
C LYS A 884 34.42 -57.39 -0.55
N ALA A 885 33.38 -57.98 -1.14
CA ALA A 885 31.99 -57.70 -0.88
C ALA A 885 31.56 -58.36 0.44
N ILE A 886 31.62 -57.65 1.55
CA ILE A 886 31.24 -58.13 2.88
C ILE A 886 30.15 -57.23 3.40
N VAL A 887 28.90 -57.72 3.36
CA VAL A 887 27.69 -56.92 3.63
C VAL A 887 27.53 -56.50 5.09
N ARG A 888 28.21 -57.09 6.06
CA ARG A 888 27.99 -56.81 7.50
C ARG A 888 29.06 -56.05 8.26
N ASP A 889 30.29 -55.93 7.75
CA ASP A 889 31.44 -55.35 8.48
C ASP A 889 32.15 -54.23 7.69
N LEU A 890 31.39 -53.44 6.89
CA LEU A 890 31.92 -52.30 6.15
C LEU A 890 31.74 -51.00 6.95
N GLU A 891 32.82 -50.28 7.20
CA GLU A 891 32.81 -49.01 7.87
C GLU A 891 33.22 -47.88 6.91
N VAL A 892 32.64 -46.70 7.10
CA VAL A 892 33.04 -45.47 6.37
C VAL A 892 34.02 -44.71 7.23
N HIS A 893 35.25 -44.64 6.76
CA HIS A 893 36.37 -44.07 7.46
C HIS A 893 36.78 -42.72 6.85
N HIS A 894 37.21 -41.78 7.72
CA HIS A 894 37.74 -40.49 7.30
C HIS A 894 39.24 -40.60 7.07
N ILE A 895 39.70 -40.40 5.83
CA ILE A 895 41.12 -40.54 5.46
C ILE A 895 41.97 -39.54 6.23
N LYS A 896 41.51 -38.27 6.28
CA LYS A 896 42.04 -37.26 7.22
C LYS A 896 41.20 -37.23 8.48
N PRO A 897 41.79 -37.38 9.66
CA PRO A 897 41.06 -37.32 10.93
C PRO A 897 40.21 -36.08 11.06
N ARG A 898 39.01 -36.18 11.62
CA ARG A 898 38.06 -35.06 11.78
C ARG A 898 38.67 -33.87 12.52
N ALA A 899 39.59 -34.10 13.44
CA ALA A 899 40.27 -33.02 14.18
C ALA A 899 41.23 -32.22 13.28
N GLU A 900 41.91 -32.86 12.32
CA GLU A 900 42.79 -32.20 11.37
C GLU A 900 42.03 -31.47 10.26
N ALA A 901 40.97 -32.09 9.73
CA ALA A 901 40.11 -31.46 8.73
C ALA A 901 39.39 -30.18 9.26
N LYS A 902 39.18 -30.10 10.57
CA LYS A 902 38.57 -28.92 11.23
C LYS A 902 39.57 -27.76 11.38
N MET A 903 40.88 -28.04 11.42
CA MET A 903 41.94 -27.04 11.52
C MET A 903 42.21 -26.32 10.17
N GLU A 904 41.90 -26.92 9.05
CA GLU A 904 42.10 -26.35 7.70
C GLU A 904 41.01 -25.38 7.28
N GLY A 905 40.04 -25.00 8.15
CA GLY A 905 39.20 -23.80 8.01
C GLY A 905 37.94 -23.92 7.15
N THR A 906 37.60 -25.13 6.64
CA THR A 906 36.37 -25.32 5.88
C THR A 906 35.62 -26.56 6.35
N THR A 907 34.46 -26.37 7.00
CA THR A 907 33.52 -27.45 7.39
C THR A 907 33.06 -28.33 6.20
N SER A 908 33.21 -27.81 5.00
CA SER A 908 32.84 -28.47 3.72
C SER A 908 33.74 -29.68 3.37
N THR A 909 34.95 -29.73 3.87
CA THR A 909 35.94 -30.79 3.47
C THR A 909 35.88 -32.02 4.36
N MET A 910 35.30 -31.94 5.53
CA MET A 910 35.35 -33.03 6.53
C MET A 910 34.56 -34.26 6.09
N ASN A 911 33.34 -34.08 5.62
CA ASN A 911 32.45 -35.15 5.12
C ASN A 911 32.36 -35.19 3.58
N ASP A 912 33.35 -34.62 2.89
CA ASP A 912 33.42 -34.70 1.43
C ASP A 912 33.72 -36.14 1.01
N ILE A 913 33.12 -36.58 -0.08
CA ILE A 913 33.33 -37.91 -0.65
C ILE A 913 34.80 -38.20 -0.91
N ARG A 914 35.59 -37.17 -1.16
CA ARG A 914 37.05 -37.29 -1.34
C ARG A 914 37.79 -37.64 -0.07
N ASN A 915 37.24 -37.32 1.09
CA ASN A 915 37.81 -37.64 2.42
C ASN A 915 37.21 -38.87 3.07
N LEU A 916 36.27 -39.55 2.46
CA LEU A 916 35.58 -40.70 2.97
C LEU A 916 35.95 -41.94 2.13
N ILE A 917 36.19 -43.07 2.75
CA ILE A 917 36.48 -44.36 2.11
C ILE A 917 35.71 -45.46 2.82
N VAL A 918 35.20 -46.41 2.06
CA VAL A 918 34.53 -47.62 2.61
C VAL A 918 35.57 -48.71 2.77
N VAL A 919 35.75 -49.16 4.00
CA VAL A 919 36.75 -50.20 4.33
C VAL A 919 36.14 -51.30 5.18
N CYS A 920 36.62 -52.54 5.05
CA CYS A 920 36.27 -53.60 5.98
C CYS A 920 37.09 -53.46 7.28
N GLN A 921 36.67 -54.11 8.35
CA GLN A 921 37.31 -54.01 9.68
C GLN A 921 38.79 -54.34 9.59
N GLU A 922 39.21 -55.35 8.80
CA GLU A 922 40.59 -55.73 8.61
C GLU A 922 41.42 -54.63 7.98
N CYS A 923 40.92 -53.97 6.90
CA CYS A 923 41.62 -52.84 6.25
C CYS A 923 41.59 -51.58 7.10
N HIS A 924 40.54 -51.36 7.88
CA HIS A 924 40.39 -50.27 8.84
C HIS A 924 41.46 -50.37 9.94
N ASP A 925 41.62 -51.60 10.51
CA ASP A 925 42.61 -51.86 11.54
C ASP A 925 44.05 -51.75 11.03
N LYS A 926 44.33 -52.20 9.79
CA LYS A 926 45.65 -52.05 9.13
C LYS A 926 45.95 -50.56 8.87
N HIS A 927 44.98 -49.74 8.50
CA HIS A 927 45.20 -48.33 8.33
C HIS A 927 45.50 -47.61 9.64
N HIS A 928 44.76 -47.92 10.71
CA HIS A 928 45.06 -47.39 12.05
C HIS A 928 46.33 -47.90 12.67
N ALA A 929 46.76 -49.10 12.31
CA ALA A 929 48.05 -49.66 12.70
C ALA A 929 49.25 -49.04 11.94
N GLY A 930 48.99 -48.32 10.86
CA GLY A 930 50.00 -47.71 10.00
C GLY A 930 50.59 -48.72 8.98
N ASP A 931 50.04 -49.91 8.85
CA ASP A 931 50.42 -50.91 7.87
C ASP A 931 49.86 -50.63 6.47
N LEU A 932 48.91 -49.70 6.38
CA LEU A 932 48.23 -49.28 5.15
C LEU A 932 48.07 -47.75 5.10
N GLU A 933 48.64 -47.13 4.07
CA GLU A 933 48.47 -45.70 3.81
C GLU A 933 47.46 -45.48 2.67
N ILE A 934 46.42 -44.70 2.94
CA ILE A 934 45.35 -44.33 2.01
C ILE A 934 45.40 -42.87 1.69
N THR A 935 45.51 -42.51 0.42
CA THR A 935 45.51 -41.07 0.02
C THR A 935 44.11 -40.64 -0.37
N PRO A 936 43.79 -39.31 -0.22
CA PRO A 936 42.59 -38.73 -0.78
C PRO A 936 42.50 -38.94 -2.30
N GLN A 937 41.30 -38.97 -2.84
CA GLN A 937 41.05 -39.24 -4.25
C GLN A 937 41.71 -38.13 -5.12
N LYS A 938 42.49 -38.52 -6.10
CA LYS A 938 43.18 -37.64 -7.06
C LYS A 938 42.64 -37.89 -8.47
N GLN A 939 42.46 -36.79 -9.24
CA GLN A 939 42.06 -36.90 -10.65
C GLN A 939 43.28 -37.41 -11.47
N THR A 940 43.11 -38.51 -12.20
CA THR A 940 44.11 -39.06 -13.13
C THR A 940 43.54 -39.08 -14.53
N SER A 941 44.40 -39.35 -15.53
CA SER A 941 43.99 -39.53 -16.94
C SER A 941 42.98 -40.67 -17.15
N SER A 942 42.83 -41.59 -16.20
CA SER A 942 41.90 -42.71 -16.22
C SER A 942 40.66 -42.49 -15.32
N GLY A 943 40.45 -41.28 -14.83
CA GLY A 943 39.39 -40.91 -13.89
C GLY A 943 39.93 -40.73 -12.45
N PRO A 944 39.01 -40.42 -11.51
CA PRO A 944 39.39 -40.25 -10.11
C PRO A 944 39.85 -41.55 -9.47
N GLN A 945 41.11 -41.61 -8.99
CA GLN A 945 41.71 -42.78 -8.37
C GLN A 945 42.29 -42.47 -7.01
N ARG A 946 42.32 -43.48 -6.13
CA ARG A 946 43.01 -43.45 -4.83
C ARG A 946 44.25 -44.29 -4.88
N ILE A 947 45.30 -43.87 -4.20
CA ILE A 947 46.51 -44.64 -4.07
C ILE A 947 46.50 -45.28 -2.70
N VAL A 948 46.56 -46.60 -2.67
CA VAL A 948 46.67 -47.44 -1.46
C VAL A 948 48.02 -48.05 -1.48
N VAL A 949 48.86 -47.83 -0.45
CA VAL A 949 50.19 -48.35 -0.33
C VAL A 949 50.31 -49.22 0.92
N GLU A 950 50.68 -50.49 0.78
CA GLU A 950 51.07 -51.32 1.93
C GLU A 950 52.49 -50.91 2.36
N THR A 951 52.66 -50.54 3.59
CA THR A 951 53.94 -50.17 4.16
C THR A 951 54.59 -51.40 4.77
N PRO A 952 55.82 -51.79 4.37
CA PRO A 952 56.50 -52.93 4.99
C PRO A 952 56.90 -52.62 6.43
N LYS A 953 56.69 -53.50 7.34
CA LYS A 953 56.97 -53.42 8.80
C LYS A 953 58.41 -53.03 9.09
N THR A 954 58.64 -51.74 9.34
CA THR A 954 59.80 -51.33 10.15
C THR A 954 59.27 -51.09 11.56
N MET A 955 59.79 -51.95 12.51
CA MET A 955 59.44 -51.79 13.91
C MET A 955 59.82 -50.41 14.43
N VAL A 956 58.84 -49.53 14.55
CA VAL A 956 58.95 -48.36 15.42
C VAL A 956 57.97 -48.56 16.56
N VAL A 957 58.52 -48.84 17.73
CA VAL A 957 57.74 -48.83 18.96
C VAL A 957 57.27 -47.44 19.25
N LYS A 958 56.05 -47.12 18.88
CA LYS A 958 55.37 -45.88 19.32
C LYS A 958 54.91 -46.07 20.76
N LEU A 959 55.66 -45.53 21.71
CA LEU A 959 55.21 -45.29 23.09
C LEU A 959 53.89 -44.53 23.02
N LYS A 960 52.82 -45.13 23.50
CA LYS A 960 51.54 -44.41 23.77
C LYS A 960 51.86 -43.32 24.75
N LYS A 961 51.78 -42.06 24.38
CA LYS A 961 51.80 -40.94 25.30
C LYS A 961 50.63 -41.15 26.28
N LYS A 962 50.94 -41.42 27.58
CA LYS A 962 49.96 -41.32 28.66
C LYS A 962 49.35 -39.92 28.62
N LYS A 963 48.06 -39.86 28.78
CA LYS A 963 47.31 -38.60 28.71
C LYS A 963 47.54 -37.74 30.00
N TRP A 964 47.87 -38.37 31.09
CA TRP A 964 48.22 -37.77 32.38
C TRP A 964 49.51 -38.35 32.87
N SER A 965 50.21 -37.56 33.71
CA SER A 965 51.44 -38.02 34.42
C SER A 965 51.09 -39.15 35.42
N ASP A 966 52.06 -39.88 35.87
CA ASP A 966 51.86 -40.91 36.88
C ASP A 966 51.40 -40.30 38.21
N GLU A 967 51.81 -39.07 38.51
CA GLU A 967 51.37 -38.26 39.66
C GLU A 967 49.90 -37.84 39.54
N GLU A 968 49.50 -37.31 38.39
CA GLU A 968 48.12 -36.94 38.14
C GLU A 968 47.19 -38.15 38.17
N THR A 969 47.60 -39.28 37.66
CA THR A 969 46.83 -40.54 37.71
C THR A 969 46.67 -41.02 39.15
N ALA A 970 47.74 -41.00 39.97
CA ALA A 970 47.68 -41.32 41.38
C ALA A 970 46.75 -40.37 42.19
N ALA A 971 46.74 -39.08 41.88
CA ALA A 971 45.87 -38.13 42.50
C ALA A 971 44.40 -38.40 42.17
N ILE A 972 44.06 -38.73 40.89
CA ILE A 972 42.70 -39.12 40.47
C ILE A 972 42.24 -40.36 41.19
N GLU A 973 43.08 -41.37 41.25
CA GLU A 973 42.81 -42.63 41.96
C GLU A 973 42.63 -42.44 43.49
N SER A 974 43.47 -41.63 44.12
CA SER A 974 43.31 -41.29 45.51
C SER A 974 41.96 -40.59 45.79
N TYR A 975 41.61 -39.62 44.95
CA TYR A 975 40.34 -38.87 45.06
C TYR A 975 39.13 -39.77 44.86
N LEU A 976 39.18 -40.72 43.93
CA LEU A 976 38.15 -41.74 43.71
C LEU A 976 37.99 -42.72 44.90
N ARG A 977 39.05 -43.01 45.63
CA ARG A 977 39.00 -43.86 46.84
C ARG A 977 38.46 -43.14 48.05
N GLU A 978 38.78 -41.87 48.15
CA GLU A 978 38.36 -41.01 49.30
C GLU A 978 36.88 -40.65 49.22
N TYR A 979 36.35 -40.47 47.97
CA TYR A 979 34.96 -40.05 47.75
C TYR A 979 34.19 -41.05 46.84
N PRO A 980 34.01 -42.31 47.23
CA PRO A 980 33.42 -43.33 46.38
C PRO A 980 31.93 -43.14 46.05
N HIS A 981 31.23 -42.34 46.83
CA HIS A 981 29.77 -42.16 46.67
C HIS A 981 29.39 -40.80 46.04
N LEU A 982 30.35 -39.92 45.76
CA LEU A 982 30.08 -38.63 45.12
C LEU A 982 29.68 -38.81 43.66
N ALA A 983 28.75 -37.93 43.20
CA ALA A 983 28.33 -37.92 41.79
C ALA A 983 29.54 -37.58 40.87
N ILE A 984 29.65 -38.25 39.73
CA ILE A 984 30.78 -38.14 38.79
C ILE A 984 30.98 -36.70 38.32
N SER A 985 29.91 -35.99 38.06
CA SER A 985 29.96 -34.57 37.65
C SER A 985 30.56 -33.67 38.74
N ARG A 986 30.31 -33.97 40.01
CA ARG A 986 30.88 -33.26 41.15
C ARG A 986 32.36 -33.58 41.30
N LEU A 987 32.75 -34.85 41.16
CA LEU A 987 34.17 -35.28 41.18
C LEU A 987 34.98 -34.63 40.06
N VAL A 988 34.43 -34.51 38.86
CA VAL A 988 35.07 -33.78 37.73
C VAL A 988 35.30 -32.33 38.08
N TYR A 989 34.30 -31.67 38.72
CA TYR A 989 34.41 -30.28 39.13
C TYR A 989 35.46 -30.12 40.24
N ASP A 990 35.41 -30.93 41.24
CA ASP A 990 36.30 -30.87 42.40
C ASP A 990 37.76 -31.16 41.99
N LEU A 991 38.05 -32.21 41.20
CA LEU A 991 39.40 -32.49 40.68
C LEU A 991 39.96 -31.34 39.82
N LYS A 992 39.13 -30.64 39.15
CA LYS A 992 39.53 -29.45 38.36
C LYS A 992 39.86 -28.27 39.27
N GLN A 993 39.14 -28.10 40.38
CA GLN A 993 39.35 -26.96 41.31
C GLN A 993 40.47 -27.18 42.30
N THR A 994 40.60 -28.39 42.84
CA THR A 994 41.59 -28.72 43.86
C THR A 994 42.94 -29.14 43.30
N GLU A 995 42.96 -29.95 42.25
CA GLU A 995 44.16 -30.54 41.70
C GLU A 995 44.52 -30.01 40.29
N GLY A 996 43.69 -29.12 39.71
CA GLY A 996 43.88 -28.59 38.35
C GLY A 996 43.76 -29.63 37.23
N ILE A 997 43.27 -30.83 37.54
CA ILE A 997 43.23 -31.96 36.59
C ILE A 997 41.91 -31.92 35.79
N THR A 998 41.98 -31.85 34.46
CA THR A 998 40.83 -31.87 33.59
C THR A 998 40.62 -33.28 33.04
N ILE A 999 39.53 -33.94 33.45
CA ILE A 999 39.17 -35.30 33.07
C ILE A 999 37.70 -35.34 32.60
N SER A 1000 37.38 -36.14 31.59
CA SER A 1000 35.96 -36.28 31.16
C SER A 1000 35.18 -37.19 32.09
N GLU A 1001 33.88 -36.96 32.23
CA GLU A 1001 33.00 -37.81 33.06
C GLU A 1001 33.03 -39.27 32.64
N SER A 1002 33.11 -39.55 31.34
CA SER A 1002 33.19 -40.94 30.81
C SER A 1002 34.46 -41.66 31.23
N MET A 1003 35.58 -40.96 31.24
CA MET A 1003 36.86 -41.55 31.66
C MET A 1003 36.92 -41.71 33.17
N LEU A 1004 36.42 -40.78 33.96
CA LEU A 1004 36.37 -40.89 35.42
C LEU A 1004 35.42 -42.03 35.87
N ARG A 1005 34.31 -42.27 35.14
CA ARG A 1005 33.46 -43.46 35.37
C ARG A 1005 34.18 -44.75 35.09
N LYS A 1006 35.01 -44.82 34.04
CA LYS A 1006 35.80 -46.01 33.72
C LYS A 1006 36.84 -46.31 34.80
N MET A 1007 37.58 -45.33 35.24
CA MET A 1007 38.58 -45.44 36.33
C MET A 1007 37.91 -45.85 37.66
N ARG A 1008 36.75 -45.32 37.98
CA ARG A 1008 35.98 -45.72 39.16
C ARG A 1008 35.50 -47.18 39.14
N LEU A 1009 35.13 -47.69 37.96
CA LEU A 1009 34.76 -49.08 37.78
C LEU A 1009 35.98 -50.03 37.92
N GLU A 1010 37.15 -49.59 37.41
CA GLU A 1010 38.40 -50.31 37.52
C GLU A 1010 38.96 -50.42 38.98
N LEU A 1011 38.62 -49.45 39.79
CA LEU A 1011 38.99 -49.34 41.23
C LEU A 1011 37.94 -49.99 42.16
N SER A 1012 36.77 -50.34 41.69
CA SER A 1012 35.77 -51.06 42.49
C SER A 1012 36.17 -52.52 42.59
N PRO A 1013 36.27 -53.12 43.82
CA PRO A 1013 36.57 -54.53 43.94
C PRO A 1013 35.44 -55.35 43.31
N SER A 1014 35.78 -56.22 42.41
CA SER A 1014 34.90 -57.23 41.81
C SER A 1014 34.20 -58.01 42.92
N SER A 1015 32.93 -57.73 43.17
CA SER A 1015 32.01 -58.57 43.95
C SER A 1015 31.23 -59.49 43.03
#